data_8620b52b6b09dc8ee83bec4b74d62b66
#
_entry.id   8620b52b6b09dc8ee83bec4b74d62b66
#
_cell.length_a   1.000
_cell.length_b   1.000
_cell.length_c   1.000
_cell.angle_alpha   90.00
_cell.angle_beta   90.00
_cell.angle_gamma   90.00
#
_symmetry.space_group_name_H-M   'P 1'
#
loop_
_entity.id
_entity.type
_entity.pdbx_description
1 polymer ?
#
loop_
_entity_poly.entity_id
_entity_poly.type
_entity_poly.pdbx_seq_one_letter_code
_entity_poly.pdbx_strand_id
1 'polypeptide(L)'
;MAETKKTLVRFGGSALANLIRLVDRTSNRIYEPADLLDKLGDVHPCIVACWHGQFMMVAGLRPENIKVAAMVAKHGDAELIGEAMRALDVQLIRGAGAGTRRRDRGGASALRASLGALADSYSLVMTADVPPGPARIAGAGIIAIGRMSGRPIIPVAVASKHFASFDTWSRLTFNLPFSRLAFVTGEPIEVPPHADADVLESKRLELETALNAVTARAYELAGGDIDRATPLEVLAAASPPDPGPALKIYRAGTSLLRPVVPVFLNMRGRQGKEDAPRRGERLGFAGRPRPEGQVVWVHAASVGETNAVLPLIERLLAANSHIHVLLTTGTITSADIAARRLPERAVHQYVPLDIPQYVARFLDHWKPTIAIFTESDIWPNLVLAAADRNIPLVLVNARMSPRSINRWRRFARFGRPLFSRFAAILAQNEGIGRAIKRLGAPNVITAGNIKIDSPPPPVDAAAEAALRAAIGQRPVFLAASTHPGEDTVIAAAHSLMRRDIEGLLTIIVPRHPERGEGLAASLGGLGLKTQLRSRSPDPSPETEIYIADTIGELGTFYTISKIALVGGSLIEHGGQNPIEAVRLGSCVLTGPYTHNFKDAYRSLFREGGAIEVRSSDDIARHVTKLHADKLAADNMRVGADRALKSLSGALEKTLGAVQPLLEKQKV
;
A
#
# COMPACT_ATOMS: atom_id res chain seq x y z
N MET A 1 -24.64 32.99 11.07
CA MET A 1 -23.94 31.69 10.82
C MET A 1 -24.76 30.45 11.20
N ALA A 2 -25.41 30.37 12.37
CA ALA A 2 -26.20 29.19 12.77
C ALA A 2 -27.47 28.98 11.91
N GLU A 3 -28.15 30.06 11.54
CA GLU A 3 -29.37 30.03 10.71
C GLU A 3 -29.08 29.66 9.24
N THR A 4 -27.99 30.18 8.68
CA THR A 4 -27.52 29.82 7.32
C THR A 4 -27.15 28.34 7.23
N LYS A 5 -26.53 27.80 8.29
CA LYS A 5 -26.18 26.36 8.37
C LYS A 5 -27.44 25.48 8.45
N LYS A 6 -28.47 25.89 9.20
CA LYS A 6 -29.75 25.16 9.27
C LYS A 6 -30.48 25.16 7.92
N THR A 7 -30.49 26.28 7.23
CA THR A 7 -31.10 26.41 5.90
C THR A 7 -30.40 25.53 4.88
N LEU A 8 -29.07 25.47 4.91
CA LEU A 8 -28.26 24.62 4.02
C LEU A 8 -28.52 23.13 4.26
N VAL A 9 -28.63 22.72 5.53
CA VAL A 9 -28.94 21.34 5.89
C VAL A 9 -30.35 20.93 5.46
N ARG A 10 -31.34 21.82 5.61
CA ARG A 10 -32.71 21.59 5.11
C ARG A 10 -32.76 21.45 3.59
N PHE A 11 -32.10 22.35 2.88
CA PHE A 11 -32.01 22.28 1.42
C PHE A 11 -31.34 21.00 0.95
N GLY A 12 -30.20 20.65 1.54
CA GLY A 12 -29.49 19.39 1.24
C GLY A 12 -30.32 18.15 1.56
N GLY A 13 -31.04 18.13 2.69
CA GLY A 13 -31.96 17.04 3.04
C GLY A 13 -33.10 16.88 2.06
N SER A 14 -33.72 17.99 1.64
CA SER A 14 -34.76 17.96 0.61
C SER A 14 -34.24 17.50 -0.76
N ALA A 15 -33.05 17.91 -1.15
CA ALA A 15 -32.38 17.45 -2.37
C ALA A 15 -32.13 15.93 -2.33
N LEU A 16 -31.67 15.41 -1.19
CA LEU A 16 -31.45 13.98 -0.98
C LEU A 16 -32.77 13.19 -1.05
N ALA A 17 -33.83 13.67 -0.40
CA ALA A 17 -35.16 13.05 -0.49
C ALA A 17 -35.69 13.02 -1.93
N ASN A 18 -35.47 14.10 -2.69
CA ASN A 18 -35.87 14.14 -4.11
C ASN A 18 -35.02 13.18 -4.96
N LEU A 19 -33.73 13.01 -4.67
CA LEU A 19 -32.90 12.00 -5.31
C LEU A 19 -33.40 10.58 -5.02
N ILE A 20 -33.77 10.27 -3.78
CA ILE A 20 -34.36 8.98 -3.40
C ILE A 20 -35.63 8.72 -4.17
N ARG A 21 -36.55 9.71 -4.25
CA ARG A 21 -37.77 9.61 -5.04
C ARG A 21 -37.51 9.44 -6.55
N LEU A 22 -36.51 10.13 -7.08
CA LEU A 22 -36.12 10.01 -8.48
C LEU A 22 -35.60 8.59 -8.77
N VAL A 23 -34.68 8.07 -7.95
CA VAL A 23 -34.17 6.70 -8.09
C VAL A 23 -35.32 5.70 -8.04
N ASP A 24 -36.20 5.86 -7.09
CA ASP A 24 -37.34 4.98 -6.85
C ASP A 24 -38.33 4.97 -8.05
N ARG A 25 -38.65 6.15 -8.61
CA ARG A 25 -39.58 6.29 -9.74
C ARG A 25 -39.00 5.87 -11.10
N THR A 26 -37.68 5.98 -11.27
CA THR A 26 -37.04 5.74 -12.57
C THR A 26 -36.38 4.36 -12.66
N SER A 27 -36.33 3.60 -11.57
CA SER A 27 -35.68 2.28 -11.54
C SER A 27 -36.71 1.15 -11.65
N ASN A 28 -36.31 0.07 -12.33
CA ASN A 28 -37.09 -1.16 -12.37
C ASN A 28 -36.96 -1.90 -11.04
N ARG A 29 -38.04 -2.03 -10.28
CA ARG A 29 -38.06 -2.64 -8.95
C ARG A 29 -38.22 -4.16 -9.06
N ILE A 30 -37.43 -4.87 -8.29
CA ILE A 30 -37.48 -6.33 -8.13
C ILE A 30 -37.63 -6.60 -6.63
N TYR A 31 -38.65 -7.35 -6.26
CA TYR A 31 -38.93 -7.74 -4.89
C TYR A 31 -38.67 -9.22 -4.69
N GLU A 32 -37.98 -9.58 -3.58
CA GLU A 32 -37.83 -10.96 -3.16
C GLU A 32 -38.05 -11.06 -1.64
N PRO A 33 -39.08 -11.80 -1.20
CA PRO A 33 -40.10 -12.49 -2.02
C PRO A 33 -40.99 -11.51 -2.81
N ALA A 34 -41.72 -11.98 -3.81
CA ALA A 34 -42.52 -11.14 -4.68
C ALA A 34 -43.63 -10.38 -3.93
N ASP A 35 -44.15 -10.96 -2.85
CA ASP A 35 -45.17 -10.43 -1.92
C ASP A 35 -44.53 -9.69 -0.71
N LEU A 36 -43.32 -9.19 -0.87
CA LEU A 36 -42.51 -8.59 0.23
C LEU A 36 -43.26 -7.47 0.97
N LEU A 37 -43.95 -6.58 0.23
CA LEU A 37 -44.66 -5.45 0.85
C LEU A 37 -45.87 -5.93 1.69
N ASP A 38 -46.58 -6.94 1.25
CA ASP A 38 -47.72 -7.54 1.97
C ASP A 38 -47.20 -8.23 3.25
N LYS A 39 -46.11 -9.02 3.16
CA LYS A 39 -45.46 -9.66 4.30
C LYS A 39 -44.97 -8.66 5.33
N LEU A 40 -44.41 -7.51 4.91
CA LEU A 40 -44.04 -6.44 5.84
C LEU A 40 -45.27 -5.82 6.50
N GLY A 41 -46.41 -5.77 5.78
CA GLY A 41 -47.69 -5.37 6.32
C GLY A 41 -48.19 -6.31 7.43
N ASP A 42 -48.14 -7.60 7.19
CA ASP A 42 -48.62 -8.65 8.12
C ASP A 42 -47.85 -8.68 9.45
N VAL A 43 -46.54 -8.39 9.41
CA VAL A 43 -45.69 -8.37 10.64
C VAL A 43 -45.59 -7.01 11.30
N HIS A 44 -46.30 -6.01 10.82
CA HIS A 44 -46.31 -4.67 11.40
C HIS A 44 -46.95 -4.63 12.82
N PRO A 45 -46.39 -3.90 13.80
CA PRO A 45 -45.09 -3.21 13.81
C PRO A 45 -43.91 -4.16 14.03
N CYS A 46 -42.83 -3.96 13.27
CA CYS A 46 -41.61 -4.78 13.30
C CYS A 46 -40.35 -3.90 13.36
N ILE A 47 -39.22 -4.55 13.54
CA ILE A 47 -37.90 -3.91 13.51
C ILE A 47 -37.24 -4.25 12.17
N VAL A 48 -37.09 -3.27 11.29
CA VAL A 48 -36.40 -3.42 10.00
C VAL A 48 -34.92 -3.13 10.18
N ALA A 49 -34.10 -4.15 9.97
CA ALA A 49 -32.65 -4.09 10.13
C ALA A 49 -31.97 -4.02 8.75
N CYS A 50 -30.98 -3.15 8.60
CA CYS A 50 -30.13 -3.07 7.41
C CYS A 50 -28.69 -2.74 7.79
N TRP A 51 -27.75 -2.93 6.84
CA TRP A 51 -26.38 -2.44 7.04
C TRP A 51 -26.28 -0.93 6.80
N HIS A 52 -25.45 -0.24 7.58
CA HIS A 52 -25.22 1.20 7.47
C HIS A 52 -24.72 1.61 6.06
N GLY A 53 -24.01 0.73 5.37
CA GLY A 53 -23.54 1.01 4.01
C GLY A 53 -24.64 1.06 2.95
N GLN A 54 -25.83 0.46 3.18
CA GLN A 54 -26.90 0.27 2.20
C GLN A 54 -28.28 0.81 2.63
N PHE A 55 -28.36 1.68 3.65
CA PHE A 55 -29.64 2.12 4.20
C PHE A 55 -30.43 3.10 3.32
N MET A 56 -29.80 3.75 2.35
CA MET A 56 -30.38 4.92 1.65
C MET A 56 -31.74 4.69 1.01
N MET A 57 -31.97 3.51 0.40
CA MET A 57 -33.22 3.19 -0.28
C MET A 57 -34.19 2.35 0.57
N VAL A 58 -33.86 2.06 1.83
CA VAL A 58 -34.74 1.27 2.72
C VAL A 58 -36.06 2.01 2.99
N ALA A 59 -36.06 3.34 2.96
CA ALA A 59 -37.27 4.14 3.06
C ALA A 59 -38.30 3.88 1.92
N GLY A 60 -37.85 3.34 0.78
CA GLY A 60 -38.69 2.92 -0.33
C GLY A 60 -39.43 1.59 -0.09
N LEU A 61 -39.14 0.86 0.97
CA LEU A 61 -39.80 -0.39 1.39
C LEU A 61 -41.03 -0.15 2.28
N ARG A 62 -41.57 1.05 2.29
CA ARG A 62 -42.73 1.37 3.10
C ARG A 62 -44.01 0.92 2.40
N PRO A 63 -44.77 -0.07 2.93
CA PRO A 63 -46.12 -0.36 2.48
C PRO A 63 -47.05 0.86 2.69
N GLU A 64 -48.08 0.97 1.90
CA GLU A 64 -49.10 2.03 2.07
C GLU A 64 -49.73 1.92 3.47
N ASN A 65 -49.95 3.07 4.13
CA ASN A 65 -50.59 3.18 5.46
C ASN A 65 -49.79 2.65 6.68
N ILE A 66 -48.52 2.25 6.51
CA ILE A 66 -47.67 1.86 7.63
C ILE A 66 -46.87 3.05 8.18
N LYS A 67 -46.95 3.25 9.50
CA LYS A 67 -46.17 4.25 10.21
C LYS A 67 -44.73 3.74 10.44
N VAL A 68 -43.74 4.56 10.08
CA VAL A 68 -42.34 4.19 10.16
C VAL A 68 -41.55 5.22 10.99
N ALA A 69 -40.73 4.75 11.91
CA ALA A 69 -39.75 5.55 12.66
C ALA A 69 -38.33 5.09 12.33
N ALA A 70 -37.41 6.03 12.14
CA ALA A 70 -35.99 5.72 11.88
C ALA A 70 -35.09 6.23 13.01
N MET A 71 -34.13 5.39 13.43
CA MET A 71 -33.12 5.79 14.39
C MET A 71 -31.98 6.53 13.69
N VAL A 72 -31.74 7.79 14.07
CA VAL A 72 -30.75 8.67 13.46
C VAL A 72 -29.90 9.34 14.55
N ALA A 73 -28.57 9.37 14.38
CA ALA A 73 -27.65 10.01 15.31
C ALA A 73 -27.90 11.51 15.50
N LYS A 74 -27.43 12.10 16.63
CA LYS A 74 -27.68 13.51 16.98
C LYS A 74 -26.71 14.51 16.36
N HIS A 75 -25.63 14.08 15.69
CA HIS A 75 -24.51 14.95 15.32
C HIS A 75 -24.00 14.73 13.90
N GLY A 76 -23.44 15.78 13.28
CA GLY A 76 -22.73 15.74 12.00
C GLY A 76 -23.61 15.49 10.80
N ASP A 77 -23.16 14.63 9.89
CA ASP A 77 -23.86 14.31 8.63
C ASP A 77 -25.22 13.64 8.82
N ALA A 78 -25.49 13.11 10.01
CA ALA A 78 -26.78 12.54 10.41
C ALA A 78 -27.91 13.57 10.44
N GLU A 79 -27.63 14.87 10.55
CA GLU A 79 -28.64 15.91 10.45
C GLU A 79 -29.24 16.03 9.06
N LEU A 80 -28.39 15.94 8.01
CA LEU A 80 -28.80 15.94 6.61
C LEU A 80 -29.71 14.73 6.30
N ILE A 81 -29.32 13.56 6.79
CA ILE A 81 -30.10 12.32 6.65
C ILE A 81 -31.44 12.45 7.38
N GLY A 82 -31.42 13.02 8.59
CA GLY A 82 -32.64 13.28 9.35
C GLY A 82 -33.63 14.19 8.62
N GLU A 83 -33.15 15.27 7.99
CA GLU A 83 -34.01 16.14 7.17
C GLU A 83 -34.56 15.42 5.93
N ALA A 84 -33.75 14.58 5.28
CA ALA A 84 -34.23 13.76 4.17
C ALA A 84 -35.32 12.77 4.62
N MET A 85 -35.16 12.11 5.77
CA MET A 85 -36.17 11.19 6.31
C MET A 85 -37.46 11.91 6.67
N ARG A 86 -37.41 13.11 7.27
CA ARG A 86 -38.60 13.94 7.51
C ARG A 86 -39.31 14.30 6.19
N ALA A 87 -38.56 14.67 5.17
CA ALA A 87 -39.10 14.97 3.85
C ALA A 87 -39.75 13.74 3.16
N LEU A 88 -39.39 12.51 3.64
CA LEU A 88 -40.01 11.24 3.21
C LEU A 88 -41.11 10.76 4.19
N ASP A 89 -41.55 11.62 5.12
CA ASP A 89 -42.58 11.33 6.09
C ASP A 89 -42.24 10.16 7.04
N VAL A 90 -40.97 10.10 7.47
CA VAL A 90 -40.44 9.13 8.44
C VAL A 90 -40.23 9.83 9.78
N GLN A 91 -40.79 9.30 10.87
CA GLN A 91 -40.59 9.82 12.20
C GLN A 91 -39.13 9.57 12.65
N LEU A 92 -38.51 10.55 13.34
CA LEU A 92 -37.12 10.43 13.78
C LEU A 92 -37.02 10.10 15.26
N ILE A 93 -36.28 9.03 15.56
CA ILE A 93 -35.77 8.73 16.91
C ILE A 93 -34.32 9.18 16.97
N ARG A 94 -34.05 10.18 17.83
CA ARG A 94 -32.70 10.77 17.95
C ARG A 94 -31.86 10.05 19.00
N GLY A 95 -30.89 9.24 18.55
CA GLY A 95 -29.96 8.53 19.40
C GLY A 95 -29.03 7.64 18.59
N ALA A 96 -27.95 7.18 19.22
CA ALA A 96 -27.07 6.16 18.64
C ALA A 96 -26.57 5.28 19.78
N GLY A 97 -26.27 4.02 19.51
CA GLY A 97 -25.63 3.10 20.45
C GLY A 97 -24.28 3.62 20.95
N ALA A 98 -23.84 3.18 22.13
CA ALA A 98 -22.60 3.63 22.76
C ALA A 98 -21.32 3.23 21.98
N GLY A 99 -21.37 2.26 21.07
CA GLY A 99 -20.19 1.70 20.40
C GLY A 99 -19.15 1.23 21.42
N THR A 100 -17.89 1.18 21.03
CA THR A 100 -16.75 0.81 21.90
C THR A 100 -16.25 1.94 22.82
N ARG A 101 -16.87 3.13 22.78
CA ARG A 101 -16.46 4.28 23.61
C ARG A 101 -17.32 4.40 24.87
N ARG A 102 -16.68 4.46 26.05
CA ARG A 102 -17.27 4.54 27.40
C ARG A 102 -18.20 5.74 27.70
N ARG A 103 -18.45 6.68 26.80
CA ARG A 103 -19.36 7.82 27.04
C ARG A 103 -20.75 7.49 26.50
N ASP A 104 -21.75 7.51 27.38
CA ASP A 104 -23.18 7.41 27.03
C ASP A 104 -23.55 8.54 26.04
N ARG A 105 -23.90 8.16 24.82
CA ARG A 105 -24.36 9.06 23.76
C ARG A 105 -25.89 9.08 23.63
N GLY A 106 -26.60 8.83 24.73
CA GLY A 106 -28.04 8.79 24.78
C GLY A 106 -28.65 7.44 24.38
N GLY A 107 -27.89 6.34 24.55
CA GLY A 107 -28.37 4.98 24.22
C GLY A 107 -29.62 4.59 24.99
N ALA A 108 -29.69 4.87 26.29
CA ALA A 108 -30.87 4.57 27.13
C ALA A 108 -32.12 5.38 26.70
N SER A 109 -31.95 6.64 26.31
CA SER A 109 -33.06 7.47 25.80
C SER A 109 -33.55 7.01 24.45
N ALA A 110 -32.63 6.59 23.54
CA ALA A 110 -32.98 6.05 22.24
C ALA A 110 -33.70 4.70 22.38
N LEU A 111 -33.24 3.83 23.27
CA LEU A 111 -33.92 2.55 23.57
C LEU A 111 -35.36 2.78 24.02
N ARG A 112 -35.59 3.66 25.01
CA ARG A 112 -36.97 4.00 25.49
C ARG A 112 -37.83 4.58 24.36
N ALA A 113 -37.29 5.50 23.56
CA ALA A 113 -38.02 6.08 22.45
C ALA A 113 -38.34 5.05 21.35
N SER A 114 -37.47 4.07 21.11
CA SER A 114 -37.70 2.97 20.16
C SER A 114 -38.80 2.04 20.64
N LEU A 115 -38.80 1.67 21.93
CA LEU A 115 -39.86 0.85 22.53
C LEU A 115 -41.20 1.58 22.52
N GLY A 116 -41.22 2.89 22.83
CA GLY A 116 -42.42 3.72 22.72
C GLY A 116 -42.96 3.78 21.29
N ALA A 117 -42.12 3.98 20.28
CA ALA A 117 -42.56 3.99 18.88
C ALA A 117 -43.17 2.65 18.44
N LEU A 118 -42.58 1.52 18.84
CA LEU A 118 -43.12 0.19 18.55
C LEU A 118 -44.46 -0.05 19.26
N ALA A 119 -44.64 0.48 20.49
CA ALA A 119 -45.90 0.44 21.22
C ALA A 119 -46.97 1.32 20.53
N ASP A 120 -46.60 2.46 19.97
CA ASP A 120 -47.48 3.39 19.22
C ASP A 120 -47.72 2.94 17.76
N SER A 121 -47.49 1.67 17.47
CA SER A 121 -47.67 1.06 16.15
C SER A 121 -46.82 1.69 15.04
N TYR A 122 -45.56 2.05 15.32
CA TYR A 122 -44.56 2.38 14.30
C TYR A 122 -43.64 1.18 14.07
N SER A 123 -43.37 0.81 12.84
CA SER A 123 -42.22 -0.06 12.54
C SER A 123 -40.95 0.73 12.62
N LEU A 124 -39.93 0.13 13.25
CA LEU A 124 -38.65 0.79 13.52
C LEU A 124 -37.59 0.40 12.48
N VAL A 125 -37.06 1.36 11.72
CA VAL A 125 -35.93 1.16 10.80
C VAL A 125 -34.64 1.58 11.50
N MET A 126 -33.67 0.68 11.50
CA MET A 126 -32.34 0.98 12.07
C MET A 126 -31.22 0.22 11.38
N THR A 127 -30.02 0.80 11.42
CA THR A 127 -28.81 0.11 10.97
C THR A 127 -28.33 -0.84 12.05
N ALA A 128 -27.96 -2.06 11.64
CA ALA A 128 -27.49 -3.09 12.58
C ALA A 128 -26.06 -2.81 13.06
N ASP A 129 -25.21 -2.26 12.21
CA ASP A 129 -23.85 -1.82 12.54
C ASP A 129 -23.82 -0.32 12.84
N VAL A 130 -22.93 0.07 13.76
CA VAL A 130 -22.93 1.43 14.37
C VAL A 130 -21.60 2.14 14.11
N PRO A 131 -21.60 3.43 13.66
CA PRO A 131 -20.37 4.22 13.53
C PRO A 131 -19.57 4.31 14.85
N PRO A 132 -18.23 4.25 14.82
CA PRO A 132 -17.34 4.19 13.65
C PRO A 132 -16.98 2.78 13.16
N GLY A 133 -17.76 1.79 13.46
CA GLY A 133 -17.50 0.40 13.09
C GLY A 133 -17.21 -0.51 14.29
N PRO A 134 -16.90 -1.78 14.10
CA PRO A 134 -16.62 -2.45 12.83
C PRO A 134 -17.84 -2.60 11.92
N ALA A 135 -17.61 -2.59 10.60
CA ALA A 135 -18.66 -2.74 9.61
C ALA A 135 -19.19 -4.17 9.54
N ARG A 136 -20.50 -4.31 9.28
CA ARG A 136 -21.20 -5.61 9.17
C ARG A 136 -21.06 -6.49 10.41
N ILE A 137 -20.95 -5.88 11.58
CA ILE A 137 -21.10 -6.53 12.88
C ILE A 137 -22.31 -5.89 13.56
N ALA A 138 -23.34 -6.69 13.84
CA ALA A 138 -24.56 -6.20 14.43
C ALA A 138 -24.33 -5.83 15.91
N GLY A 139 -24.83 -4.67 16.31
CA GLY A 139 -24.79 -4.23 17.70
C GLY A 139 -25.82 -4.96 18.57
N ALA A 140 -25.50 -5.21 19.82
CA ALA A 140 -26.41 -5.83 20.78
C ALA A 140 -27.71 -5.01 21.01
N GLY A 141 -27.73 -3.71 20.67
CA GLY A 141 -28.87 -2.82 20.88
C GLY A 141 -30.12 -3.24 20.10
N ILE A 142 -29.99 -3.70 18.86
CA ILE A 142 -31.13 -4.14 18.04
C ILE A 142 -31.77 -5.41 18.62
N ILE A 143 -30.93 -6.34 19.09
CA ILE A 143 -31.38 -7.58 19.74
C ILE A 143 -32.10 -7.27 21.08
N ALA A 144 -31.58 -6.31 21.83
CA ALA A 144 -32.21 -5.86 23.08
C ALA A 144 -33.58 -5.22 22.81
N ILE A 145 -33.75 -4.42 21.74
CA ILE A 145 -35.04 -3.86 21.35
C ILE A 145 -36.00 -4.99 20.96
N GLY A 146 -35.58 -5.97 20.15
CA GLY A 146 -36.39 -7.14 19.79
C GLY A 146 -36.85 -7.92 21.02
N ARG A 147 -35.96 -8.23 21.98
CA ARG A 147 -36.28 -8.92 23.22
C ARG A 147 -37.30 -8.16 24.06
N MET A 148 -37.10 -6.84 24.26
CA MET A 148 -37.92 -6.03 25.16
C MET A 148 -39.27 -5.66 24.57
N SER A 149 -39.37 -5.53 23.24
CA SER A 149 -40.62 -5.21 22.53
C SER A 149 -41.45 -6.44 22.16
N GLY A 150 -40.82 -7.63 22.11
CA GLY A 150 -41.43 -8.84 21.57
C GLY A 150 -41.73 -8.75 20.04
N ARG A 151 -41.15 -7.75 19.34
CA ARG A 151 -41.38 -7.57 17.90
C ARG A 151 -40.27 -8.25 17.11
N PRO A 152 -40.62 -8.88 15.95
CA PRO A 152 -39.64 -9.55 15.11
C PRO A 152 -38.68 -8.56 14.45
N ILE A 153 -37.44 -9.01 14.23
CA ILE A 153 -36.41 -8.27 13.49
C ILE A 153 -36.40 -8.81 12.07
N ILE A 154 -36.64 -7.95 11.09
CA ILE A 154 -36.66 -8.30 9.66
C ILE A 154 -35.35 -7.84 9.02
N PRO A 155 -34.46 -8.75 8.59
CA PRO A 155 -33.27 -8.39 7.82
C PRO A 155 -33.65 -7.90 6.43
N VAL A 156 -33.14 -6.74 6.04
CA VAL A 156 -33.49 -6.10 4.76
C VAL A 156 -32.24 -5.62 4.04
N ALA A 157 -32.21 -5.77 2.72
CA ALA A 157 -31.21 -5.15 1.87
C ALA A 157 -31.84 -4.54 0.62
N VAL A 158 -31.28 -3.40 0.20
CA VAL A 158 -31.64 -2.74 -1.06
C VAL A 158 -30.37 -2.52 -1.86
N ALA A 159 -30.34 -3.00 -3.11
CA ALA A 159 -29.21 -2.83 -4.00
C ALA A 159 -29.65 -2.36 -5.40
N SER A 160 -28.78 -1.67 -6.10
CA SER A 160 -28.99 -1.31 -7.50
C SER A 160 -27.82 -1.71 -8.39
N LYS A 161 -28.10 -1.90 -9.69
CA LYS A 161 -27.07 -2.19 -10.69
C LYS A 161 -26.07 -1.04 -10.79
N HIS A 162 -26.56 0.20 -10.84
CA HIS A 162 -25.74 1.40 -10.91
C HIS A 162 -25.80 2.15 -9.58
N PHE A 163 -24.64 2.31 -8.94
CA PHE A 163 -24.49 3.03 -7.68
C PHE A 163 -23.10 3.67 -7.57
N ALA A 164 -23.02 4.75 -6.79
CA ALA A 164 -21.78 5.33 -6.33
C ALA A 164 -21.44 4.75 -4.93
N SER A 165 -20.20 4.38 -4.68
CA SER A 165 -19.75 3.96 -3.36
C SER A 165 -18.68 4.90 -2.83
N PHE A 166 -18.82 5.27 -1.55
CA PHE A 166 -17.91 6.19 -0.87
C PHE A 166 -16.95 5.41 0.02
N ASP A 167 -15.74 5.92 0.18
CA ASP A 167 -14.67 5.29 0.94
C ASP A 167 -14.83 5.59 2.45
N THR A 168 -15.99 5.25 2.99
CA THR A 168 -16.33 5.32 4.41
C THR A 168 -16.09 3.98 5.08
N TRP A 169 -16.09 3.93 6.44
CA TRP A 169 -15.94 2.69 7.21
C TRP A 169 -16.97 1.62 6.83
N SER A 170 -18.23 2.02 6.55
CA SER A 170 -19.33 1.13 6.15
C SER A 170 -19.48 0.94 4.65
N ARG A 171 -18.64 1.58 3.83
CA ARG A 171 -18.75 1.59 2.37
C ARG A 171 -20.10 2.09 1.89
N LEU A 172 -20.50 3.30 2.35
CA LEU A 172 -21.78 3.89 2.03
C LEU A 172 -22.04 3.95 0.53
N THR A 173 -23.21 3.47 0.09
CA THR A 173 -23.63 3.44 -1.31
C THR A 173 -24.79 4.41 -1.55
N PHE A 174 -24.73 5.08 -2.71
CA PHE A 174 -25.84 5.87 -3.25
C PHE A 174 -26.32 5.23 -4.54
N ASN A 175 -27.57 4.79 -4.54
CA ASN A 175 -28.22 4.22 -5.70
C ASN A 175 -28.46 5.31 -6.75
N LEU A 176 -28.26 4.98 -8.03
CA LEU A 176 -28.40 5.92 -9.14
C LEU A 176 -29.72 5.67 -9.91
N PRO A 177 -30.34 6.71 -10.48
CA PRO A 177 -31.57 6.57 -11.25
C PRO A 177 -31.39 5.73 -12.52
N PHE A 178 -32.49 5.33 -13.13
CA PHE A 178 -32.53 4.52 -14.35
C PHE A 178 -31.80 3.18 -14.22
N SER A 179 -31.99 2.49 -13.09
CA SER A 179 -31.29 1.27 -12.72
C SER A 179 -32.28 0.12 -12.48
N ARG A 180 -31.76 -1.10 -12.27
CA ARG A 180 -32.52 -2.16 -11.59
C ARG A 180 -32.30 -1.98 -10.10
N LEU A 181 -33.37 -1.99 -9.33
CA LEU A 181 -33.37 -1.81 -7.88
C LEU A 181 -34.02 -3.03 -7.24
N ALA A 182 -33.24 -3.84 -6.56
CA ALA A 182 -33.69 -5.04 -5.89
C ALA A 182 -33.88 -4.80 -4.40
N PHE A 183 -35.04 -5.22 -3.89
CA PHE A 183 -35.45 -5.20 -2.49
C PHE A 183 -35.55 -6.64 -2.01
N VAL A 184 -34.81 -7.00 -0.99
CA VAL A 184 -34.77 -8.37 -0.46
C VAL A 184 -34.98 -8.34 1.04
N THR A 185 -35.87 -9.21 1.55
CA THR A 185 -36.03 -9.45 2.99
C THR A 185 -35.70 -10.90 3.32
N GLY A 186 -35.14 -11.08 4.52
CA GLY A 186 -34.97 -12.42 5.11
C GLY A 186 -36.15 -12.81 6.00
N GLU A 187 -36.07 -14.01 6.55
CA GLU A 187 -37.05 -14.51 7.52
C GLU A 187 -37.06 -13.66 8.81
N PRO A 188 -38.23 -13.49 9.45
CA PRO A 188 -38.35 -12.80 10.72
C PRO A 188 -37.53 -13.47 11.83
N ILE A 189 -36.73 -12.70 12.56
CA ILE A 189 -35.92 -13.18 13.69
C ILE A 189 -36.62 -12.77 14.99
N GLU A 190 -37.10 -13.74 15.72
CA GLU A 190 -37.72 -13.55 17.05
C GLU A 190 -36.68 -13.70 18.14
N VAL A 191 -36.74 -12.81 19.15
CA VAL A 191 -35.87 -12.85 20.33
C VAL A 191 -36.70 -13.18 21.56
N PRO A 192 -36.49 -14.34 22.19
CA PRO A 192 -37.27 -14.73 23.36
C PRO A 192 -37.14 -13.72 24.51
N PRO A 193 -38.24 -13.39 25.24
CA PRO A 193 -38.21 -12.43 26.33
C PRO A 193 -37.25 -12.76 27.48
N HIS A 194 -37.06 -14.06 27.74
CA HIS A 194 -36.18 -14.59 28.79
C HIS A 194 -34.84 -15.11 28.29
N ALA A 195 -34.40 -14.68 27.06
CA ALA A 195 -33.13 -15.06 26.51
C ALA A 195 -31.96 -14.70 27.42
N ASP A 196 -31.08 -15.67 27.69
CA ASP A 196 -29.82 -15.46 28.36
C ASP A 196 -28.76 -14.84 27.43
N ALA A 197 -27.55 -14.65 27.93
CA ALA A 197 -26.48 -14.01 27.17
C ALA A 197 -26.08 -14.81 25.92
N ASP A 198 -26.08 -16.13 26.01
CA ASP A 198 -25.67 -17.00 24.88
C ASP A 198 -26.72 -17.03 23.78
N VAL A 199 -28.00 -17.07 24.16
CA VAL A 199 -29.13 -16.94 23.20
C VAL A 199 -29.12 -15.58 22.53
N LEU A 200 -28.88 -14.48 23.28
CA LEU A 200 -28.80 -13.14 22.70
C LEU A 200 -27.65 -13.01 21.71
N GLU A 201 -26.48 -13.59 22.01
CA GLU A 201 -25.36 -13.61 21.09
C GLU A 201 -25.65 -14.49 19.85
N SER A 202 -26.29 -15.65 20.04
CA SER A 202 -26.73 -16.49 18.92
C SER A 202 -27.69 -15.74 17.98
N LYS A 203 -28.65 -14.99 18.52
CA LYS A 203 -29.59 -14.17 17.73
C LYS A 203 -28.89 -13.00 17.03
N ARG A 204 -27.85 -12.43 17.64
CA ARG A 204 -27.00 -11.41 17.03
C ARG A 204 -26.26 -11.95 15.81
N LEU A 205 -25.66 -13.14 15.90
CA LEU A 205 -24.96 -13.83 14.81
C LEU A 205 -25.94 -14.29 13.69
N GLU A 206 -27.15 -14.73 14.09
CA GLU A 206 -28.23 -15.06 13.14
C GLU A 206 -28.61 -13.84 12.30
N LEU A 207 -28.75 -12.66 12.93
CA LEU A 207 -29.04 -11.40 12.24
C LEU A 207 -27.88 -11.01 11.29
N GLU A 208 -26.62 -11.14 11.71
CA GLU A 208 -25.46 -10.86 10.84
C GLU A 208 -25.46 -11.74 9.59
N THR A 209 -25.72 -13.04 9.79
CA THR A 209 -25.76 -14.02 8.71
C THR A 209 -26.89 -13.71 7.74
N ALA A 210 -28.08 -13.44 8.25
CA ALA A 210 -29.24 -13.08 7.46
C ALA A 210 -29.03 -11.77 6.67
N LEU A 211 -28.50 -10.72 7.30
CA LEU A 211 -28.20 -9.44 6.64
C LEU A 211 -27.17 -9.58 5.53
N ASN A 212 -26.14 -10.39 5.73
CA ASN A 212 -25.14 -10.67 4.69
C ASN A 212 -25.75 -11.45 3.52
N ALA A 213 -26.62 -12.43 3.79
CA ALA A 213 -27.30 -13.23 2.79
C ALA A 213 -28.25 -12.37 1.93
N VAL A 214 -29.14 -11.57 2.55
CA VAL A 214 -30.05 -10.69 1.82
C VAL A 214 -29.32 -9.61 1.04
N THR A 215 -28.17 -9.12 1.55
CA THR A 215 -27.33 -8.15 0.84
C THR A 215 -26.72 -8.77 -0.42
N ALA A 216 -26.15 -9.96 -0.31
CA ALA A 216 -25.58 -10.68 -1.45
C ALA A 216 -26.65 -10.93 -2.52
N ARG A 217 -27.83 -11.38 -2.10
CA ARG A 217 -28.95 -11.67 -2.99
C ARG A 217 -29.50 -10.42 -3.68
N ALA A 218 -29.58 -9.28 -2.97
CA ALA A 218 -30.03 -8.02 -3.55
C ALA A 218 -29.08 -7.53 -4.66
N TYR A 219 -27.76 -7.62 -4.47
CA TYR A 219 -26.78 -7.27 -5.51
C TYR A 219 -26.82 -8.24 -6.70
N GLU A 220 -27.03 -9.53 -6.46
CA GLU A 220 -27.21 -10.54 -7.51
C GLU A 220 -28.42 -10.21 -8.40
N LEU A 221 -29.59 -10.01 -7.80
CA LEU A 221 -30.84 -9.69 -8.52
C LEU A 221 -30.74 -8.35 -9.28
N ALA A 222 -30.14 -7.35 -8.67
CA ALA A 222 -29.92 -6.07 -9.32
C ALA A 222 -28.87 -6.17 -10.46
N GLY A 223 -27.98 -7.18 -10.44
CA GLY A 223 -26.82 -7.27 -11.32
C GLY A 223 -25.77 -6.22 -11.01
N GLY A 224 -25.66 -5.82 -9.74
CA GLY A 224 -24.67 -4.89 -9.23
C GLY A 224 -23.40 -5.57 -8.73
N ASP A 225 -22.31 -4.83 -8.63
CA ASP A 225 -21.04 -5.34 -8.14
C ASP A 225 -20.96 -5.20 -6.60
N ILE A 226 -21.21 -6.30 -5.89
CA ILE A 226 -21.21 -6.34 -4.42
C ILE A 226 -19.85 -5.98 -3.83
N ASP A 227 -18.74 -6.27 -4.50
CA ASP A 227 -17.40 -5.99 -3.98
C ASP A 227 -17.14 -4.49 -3.86
N ARG A 228 -17.76 -3.69 -4.75
CA ARG A 228 -17.72 -2.23 -4.65
C ARG A 228 -18.51 -1.67 -3.47
N ALA A 229 -19.49 -2.42 -2.97
CA ALA A 229 -20.36 -2.05 -1.85
C ALA A 229 -19.93 -2.70 -0.52
N THR A 230 -19.02 -3.68 -0.55
CA THR A 230 -18.55 -4.37 0.65
C THR A 230 -17.43 -3.59 1.32
N PRO A 231 -17.49 -3.36 2.65
CA PRO A 231 -16.41 -2.73 3.39
C PRO A 231 -15.10 -3.47 3.24
N LEU A 232 -13.98 -2.72 3.20
CA LEU A 232 -12.65 -3.28 2.91
C LEU A 232 -12.22 -4.32 3.91
N GLU A 233 -12.56 -4.13 5.19
CA GLU A 233 -12.22 -5.07 6.27
C GLU A 233 -12.98 -6.40 6.12
N VAL A 234 -14.23 -6.34 5.69
CA VAL A 234 -15.04 -7.52 5.40
C VAL A 234 -14.53 -8.27 4.17
N LEU A 235 -14.17 -7.53 3.11
CA LEU A 235 -13.52 -8.13 1.93
C LEU A 235 -12.21 -8.83 2.29
N ALA A 236 -11.43 -8.22 3.17
CA ALA A 236 -10.14 -8.78 3.60
C ALA A 236 -10.29 -10.04 4.46
N ALA A 237 -11.35 -10.16 5.25
CA ALA A 237 -11.63 -11.33 6.09
C ALA A 237 -12.22 -12.52 5.32
N ALA A 238 -12.73 -12.31 4.10
CA ALA A 238 -13.29 -13.38 3.29
C ALA A 238 -12.21 -14.33 2.77
N SER A 239 -12.54 -15.61 2.64
CA SER A 239 -11.66 -16.60 1.99
C SER A 239 -11.31 -16.17 0.57
N PRO A 240 -10.09 -16.50 0.06
CA PRO A 240 -9.71 -16.16 -1.30
C PRO A 240 -10.73 -16.70 -2.31
N PRO A 241 -11.26 -15.88 -3.21
CA PRO A 241 -12.22 -16.33 -4.21
C PRO A 241 -11.58 -17.32 -5.20
N ASP A 242 -12.39 -18.19 -5.77
CA ASP A 242 -11.95 -19.08 -6.86
C ASP A 242 -11.35 -18.25 -8.01
N PRO A 243 -10.26 -18.72 -8.64
CA PRO A 243 -9.73 -18.08 -9.82
C PRO A 243 -10.80 -18.02 -10.92
N GLY A 244 -11.31 -16.83 -11.20
CA GLY A 244 -12.36 -16.64 -12.20
C GLY A 244 -11.93 -17.03 -13.62
N PRO A 245 -12.87 -16.96 -14.61
CA PRO A 245 -12.61 -17.37 -16.00
C PRO A 245 -11.37 -16.70 -16.60
N ALA A 246 -11.12 -15.43 -16.27
CA ALA A 246 -10.00 -14.68 -16.79
C ALA A 246 -8.64 -15.27 -16.38
N LEU A 247 -8.48 -15.71 -15.13
CA LEU A 247 -7.25 -16.38 -14.67
C LEU A 247 -7.12 -17.80 -15.23
N LYS A 248 -8.24 -18.51 -15.42
CA LYS A 248 -8.26 -19.82 -16.09
C LYS A 248 -7.82 -19.69 -17.54
N ILE A 249 -8.29 -18.67 -18.28
CA ILE A 249 -7.85 -18.35 -19.65
C ILE A 249 -6.36 -17.96 -19.67
N TYR A 250 -5.91 -17.13 -18.74
CA TYR A 250 -4.49 -16.77 -18.63
C TYR A 250 -3.61 -18.01 -18.43
N ARG A 251 -4.00 -18.92 -17.53
CA ARG A 251 -3.28 -20.18 -17.26
C ARG A 251 -3.23 -21.10 -18.49
N ALA A 252 -4.35 -21.24 -19.19
CA ALA A 252 -4.40 -22.00 -20.45
C ALA A 252 -3.56 -21.34 -21.55
N GLY A 253 -3.70 -20.02 -21.75
CA GLY A 253 -2.97 -19.27 -22.75
C GLY A 253 -1.46 -19.33 -22.56
N THR A 254 -0.98 -19.14 -21.30
CA THR A 254 0.46 -19.25 -21.01
C THR A 254 0.98 -20.68 -21.19
N SER A 255 0.16 -21.72 -20.94
CA SER A 255 0.52 -23.11 -21.25
C SER A 255 0.72 -23.35 -22.74
N LEU A 256 -0.08 -22.73 -23.59
CA LEU A 256 0.03 -22.83 -25.07
C LEU A 256 1.29 -22.15 -25.61
N LEU A 257 1.89 -21.21 -24.87
CA LEU A 257 3.12 -20.53 -25.30
C LEU A 257 4.40 -21.38 -25.15
N ARG A 258 4.33 -22.56 -24.51
CA ARG A 258 5.49 -23.44 -24.31
C ARG A 258 6.36 -23.66 -25.54
N PRO A 259 5.82 -23.98 -26.73
CA PRO A 259 6.64 -24.24 -27.92
C PRO A 259 7.45 -23.02 -28.37
N VAL A 260 6.99 -21.80 -28.07
CA VAL A 260 7.62 -20.55 -28.49
C VAL A 260 8.74 -20.11 -27.54
N VAL A 261 8.75 -20.60 -26.31
CA VAL A 261 9.72 -20.22 -25.27
C VAL A 261 11.18 -20.40 -25.69
N PRO A 262 11.62 -21.52 -26.32
CA PRO A 262 13.00 -21.66 -26.73
C PRO A 262 13.45 -20.57 -27.73
N VAL A 263 12.58 -20.19 -28.65
CA VAL A 263 12.83 -19.11 -29.61
C VAL A 263 12.97 -17.78 -28.91
N PHE A 264 12.06 -17.49 -27.98
CA PHE A 264 12.09 -16.27 -27.16
C PHE A 264 13.39 -16.16 -26.33
N LEU A 265 13.79 -17.23 -25.67
CA LEU A 265 15.02 -17.27 -24.87
C LEU A 265 16.28 -17.15 -25.74
N ASN A 266 16.28 -17.74 -26.95
CA ASN A 266 17.36 -17.58 -27.90
C ASN A 266 17.51 -16.14 -28.39
N MET A 267 16.38 -15.47 -28.68
CA MET A 267 16.39 -14.06 -29.08
C MET A 267 16.94 -13.17 -27.96
N ARG A 268 16.52 -13.39 -26.72
CA ARG A 268 17.04 -12.67 -25.54
C ARG A 268 18.53 -12.96 -25.28
N GLY A 269 18.96 -14.22 -25.51
CA GLY A 269 20.37 -14.60 -25.44
C GLY A 269 21.26 -13.85 -26.41
N ARG A 270 20.80 -13.69 -27.66
CA ARG A 270 21.49 -12.87 -28.68
C ARG A 270 21.63 -11.39 -28.31
N GLN A 271 20.73 -10.89 -27.45
CA GLN A 271 20.77 -9.52 -26.92
C GLN A 271 21.60 -9.40 -25.62
N GLY A 272 22.29 -10.46 -25.19
CA GLY A 272 23.03 -10.46 -23.90
C GLY A 272 22.16 -10.38 -22.66
N LYS A 273 20.85 -10.72 -22.74
CA LYS A 273 19.88 -10.61 -21.65
C LYS A 273 19.55 -11.94 -20.98
N GLU A 274 20.18 -13.04 -21.39
CA GLU A 274 19.99 -14.38 -20.82
C GLU A 274 21.33 -15.10 -20.62
N ASP A 275 21.44 -15.80 -19.52
CA ASP A 275 22.55 -16.65 -19.15
C ASP A 275 22.39 -18.03 -19.83
N ALA A 276 23.13 -18.28 -20.90
CA ALA A 276 22.97 -19.47 -21.71
C ALA A 276 23.17 -20.79 -20.94
N PRO A 277 24.20 -20.96 -20.09
CA PRO A 277 24.39 -22.14 -19.22
C PRO A 277 23.25 -22.39 -18.25
N ARG A 278 22.61 -21.33 -17.76
CA ARG A 278 21.56 -21.40 -16.73
C ARG A 278 20.13 -21.28 -17.30
N ARG A 279 19.97 -21.36 -18.61
CA ARG A 279 18.66 -21.24 -19.29
C ARG A 279 17.62 -22.26 -18.81
N GLY A 280 18.05 -23.45 -18.37
CA GLY A 280 17.17 -24.47 -17.78
C GLY A 280 16.37 -23.97 -16.58
N GLU A 281 16.90 -23.02 -15.81
CA GLU A 281 16.23 -22.43 -14.66
C GLU A 281 14.96 -21.66 -15.05
N ARG A 282 14.97 -20.99 -16.23
CA ARG A 282 13.78 -20.34 -16.82
C ARG A 282 12.66 -21.31 -17.17
N LEU A 283 13.01 -22.58 -17.39
CA LEU A 283 12.07 -23.66 -17.65
C LEU A 283 11.66 -24.40 -16.36
N GLY A 284 12.06 -23.90 -15.20
CA GLY A 284 11.76 -24.46 -13.89
C GLY A 284 12.68 -25.58 -13.43
N PHE A 285 13.75 -25.91 -14.18
CA PHE A 285 14.75 -26.87 -13.70
C PHE A 285 15.66 -26.20 -12.67
N ALA A 286 15.98 -26.92 -11.60
CA ALA A 286 16.91 -26.41 -10.61
C ALA A 286 18.35 -26.64 -11.05
N GLY A 287 19.20 -25.64 -10.87
CA GLY A 287 20.64 -25.73 -11.12
C GLY A 287 21.41 -26.38 -9.95
N ARG A 288 20.76 -26.59 -8.81
CA ARG A 288 21.35 -27.14 -7.58
C ARG A 288 20.38 -28.08 -6.87
N PRO A 289 20.86 -29.04 -6.06
CA PRO A 289 19.99 -29.83 -5.19
C PRO A 289 19.31 -28.94 -4.14
N ARG A 290 18.11 -29.34 -3.75
CA ARG A 290 17.40 -28.68 -2.64
C ARG A 290 18.14 -28.96 -1.32
N PRO A 291 18.46 -27.92 -0.51
CA PRO A 291 19.03 -28.14 0.81
C PRO A 291 18.01 -28.82 1.75
N GLU A 292 18.52 -29.50 2.76
CA GLU A 292 17.68 -30.06 3.82
C GLU A 292 17.07 -28.96 4.69
N GLY A 293 15.96 -29.25 5.34
CA GLY A 293 15.26 -28.30 6.21
C GLY A 293 14.33 -27.33 5.48
N GLN A 294 14.04 -26.20 6.12
CA GLN A 294 13.11 -25.18 5.63
C GLN A 294 13.76 -24.29 4.57
N VAL A 295 13.06 -24.09 3.45
CA VAL A 295 13.50 -23.20 2.38
C VAL A 295 12.60 -21.96 2.33
N VAL A 296 13.17 -20.79 2.56
CA VAL A 296 12.50 -19.50 2.38
C VAL A 296 12.75 -19.01 0.95
N TRP A 297 11.72 -18.94 0.14
CA TRP A 297 11.84 -18.42 -1.22
C TRP A 297 11.65 -16.91 -1.21
N VAL A 298 12.66 -16.17 -1.68
CA VAL A 298 12.63 -14.71 -1.87
C VAL A 298 12.71 -14.43 -3.38
N HIS A 299 11.76 -13.65 -3.90
CA HIS A 299 11.76 -13.24 -5.30
C HIS A 299 11.99 -11.73 -5.42
N ALA A 300 13.05 -11.35 -6.16
CA ALA A 300 13.44 -9.98 -6.46
C ALA A 300 13.80 -9.85 -7.94
N ALA A 301 12.94 -9.24 -8.75
CA ALA A 301 13.06 -9.24 -10.21
C ALA A 301 14.22 -8.42 -10.74
N SER A 302 14.61 -7.34 -10.05
CA SER A 302 15.57 -6.33 -10.50
C SER A 302 16.76 -6.15 -9.56
N VAL A 303 17.81 -5.48 -10.03
CA VAL A 303 18.99 -5.09 -9.23
C VAL A 303 18.58 -4.31 -7.96
N GLY A 304 17.67 -3.34 -8.12
CA GLY A 304 17.20 -2.52 -6.98
C GLY A 304 16.43 -3.31 -5.93
N GLU A 305 15.64 -4.30 -6.35
CA GLU A 305 14.92 -5.21 -5.46
C GLU A 305 15.87 -6.20 -4.79
N THR A 306 16.83 -6.76 -5.56
CA THR A 306 17.86 -7.65 -5.03
C THR A 306 18.63 -6.99 -3.89
N ASN A 307 19.14 -5.77 -4.11
CA ASN A 307 19.83 -5.02 -3.06
C ASN A 307 18.93 -4.72 -1.84
N ALA A 308 17.64 -4.47 -2.06
CA ALA A 308 16.71 -4.18 -0.98
C ALA A 308 16.43 -5.40 -0.07
N VAL A 309 16.44 -6.62 -0.62
CA VAL A 309 16.12 -7.83 0.16
C VAL A 309 17.36 -8.50 0.78
N LEU A 310 18.58 -8.15 0.38
CA LEU A 310 19.80 -8.73 0.97
C LEU A 310 19.85 -8.57 2.50
N PRO A 311 19.57 -7.38 3.09
CA PRO A 311 19.53 -7.24 4.55
C PRO A 311 18.43 -8.09 5.21
N LEU A 312 17.28 -8.27 4.53
CA LEU A 312 16.23 -9.17 5.02
C LEU A 312 16.71 -10.62 5.03
N ILE A 313 17.37 -11.07 3.97
CA ILE A 313 17.95 -12.43 3.88
C ILE A 313 18.98 -12.66 5.00
N GLU A 314 19.91 -11.72 5.19
CA GLU A 314 20.94 -11.79 6.24
C GLU A 314 20.31 -11.91 7.63
N ARG A 315 19.29 -11.09 7.93
CA ARG A 315 18.59 -11.10 9.23
C ARG A 315 17.78 -12.38 9.45
N LEU A 316 17.10 -12.89 8.41
CA LEU A 316 16.37 -14.17 8.47
C LEU A 316 17.31 -15.33 8.78
N LEU A 317 18.47 -15.38 8.11
CA LEU A 317 19.49 -16.42 8.32
C LEU A 317 20.17 -16.30 9.69
N ALA A 318 20.40 -15.08 10.18
CA ALA A 318 20.96 -14.83 11.51
C ALA A 318 19.99 -15.26 12.63
N ALA A 319 18.71 -14.98 12.46
CA ALA A 319 17.68 -15.33 13.44
C ALA A 319 17.33 -16.83 13.49
N ASN A 320 17.62 -17.60 12.43
CA ASN A 320 17.22 -18.99 12.29
C ASN A 320 18.35 -19.84 11.68
N SER A 321 18.96 -20.72 12.50
CA SER A 321 20.06 -21.58 12.05
C SER A 321 19.65 -22.70 11.09
N HIS A 322 18.35 -23.07 11.07
CA HIS A 322 17.84 -24.22 10.33
C HIS A 322 17.17 -23.89 8.99
N ILE A 323 17.18 -22.62 8.59
CA ILE A 323 16.60 -22.22 7.32
C ILE A 323 17.68 -22.03 6.25
N HIS A 324 17.27 -22.25 5.01
CA HIS A 324 18.00 -21.87 3.80
C HIS A 324 17.17 -20.86 3.02
N VAL A 325 17.82 -19.98 2.28
CA VAL A 325 17.12 -19.01 1.43
C VAL A 325 17.36 -19.35 -0.03
N LEU A 326 16.28 -19.40 -0.81
CA LEU A 326 16.33 -19.43 -2.26
C LEU A 326 16.01 -18.01 -2.76
N LEU A 327 16.99 -17.31 -3.30
CA LEU A 327 16.77 -16.03 -3.98
C LEU A 327 16.55 -16.29 -5.48
N THR A 328 15.41 -15.82 -6.00
CA THR A 328 15.17 -15.84 -7.46
C THR A 328 15.20 -14.43 -8.04
N THR A 329 15.87 -14.27 -9.20
CA THR A 329 15.95 -12.97 -9.90
C THR A 329 15.57 -13.08 -11.38
N GLY A 330 15.32 -11.90 -12.01
CA GLY A 330 14.93 -11.79 -13.40
C GLY A 330 16.06 -11.46 -14.39
N THR A 331 17.22 -10.93 -13.94
CA THR A 331 18.26 -10.37 -14.81
C THR A 331 19.65 -10.93 -14.49
N ILE A 332 20.56 -10.90 -15.47
CA ILE A 332 21.96 -11.33 -15.31
C ILE A 332 22.65 -10.48 -14.23
N THR A 333 22.52 -9.16 -14.32
CA THR A 333 23.15 -8.24 -13.35
C THR A 333 22.69 -8.51 -11.91
N SER A 334 21.41 -8.88 -11.72
CA SER A 334 20.91 -9.27 -10.40
C SER A 334 21.50 -10.59 -9.93
N ALA A 335 21.73 -11.53 -10.84
CA ALA A 335 22.40 -12.79 -10.55
C ALA A 335 23.87 -12.59 -10.14
N ASP A 336 24.58 -11.68 -10.81
CA ASP A 336 25.96 -11.32 -10.47
C ASP A 336 26.07 -10.71 -9.07
N ILE A 337 25.10 -9.86 -8.68
CA ILE A 337 25.03 -9.32 -7.32
C ILE A 337 24.77 -10.43 -6.31
N ALA A 338 23.84 -11.32 -6.61
CA ALA A 338 23.53 -12.48 -5.78
C ALA A 338 24.76 -13.37 -5.59
N ALA A 339 25.51 -13.66 -6.68
CA ALA A 339 26.72 -14.48 -6.62
C ALA A 339 27.81 -13.90 -5.71
N ARG A 340 27.92 -12.56 -5.65
CA ARG A 340 28.95 -11.87 -4.83
C ARG A 340 28.54 -11.63 -3.39
N ARG A 341 27.24 -11.54 -3.08
CA ARG A 341 26.74 -11.01 -1.81
C ARG A 341 25.87 -11.95 -1.00
N LEU A 342 25.43 -13.07 -1.58
CA LEU A 342 24.59 -14.02 -0.82
C LEU A 342 25.42 -14.73 0.26
N PRO A 343 24.86 -14.87 1.47
CA PRO A 343 25.44 -15.70 2.52
C PRO A 343 25.47 -17.19 2.11
N GLU A 344 26.33 -17.97 2.76
CA GLU A 344 26.57 -19.40 2.45
C GLU A 344 25.28 -20.24 2.42
N ARG A 345 24.31 -19.98 3.33
CA ARG A 345 23.03 -20.67 3.39
C ARG A 345 21.96 -20.11 2.44
N ALA A 346 22.37 -19.29 1.47
CA ALA A 346 21.48 -18.76 0.44
C ALA A 346 21.92 -19.22 -0.95
N VAL A 347 20.95 -19.62 -1.76
CA VAL A 347 21.16 -20.09 -3.14
C VAL A 347 20.42 -19.18 -4.10
N HIS A 348 21.05 -18.89 -5.24
CA HIS A 348 20.44 -18.11 -6.32
C HIS A 348 19.99 -18.99 -7.49
N GLN A 349 18.78 -18.73 -7.99
CA GLN A 349 18.25 -19.27 -9.23
C GLN A 349 17.52 -18.19 -10.03
N TYR A 350 17.53 -18.27 -11.37
CA TYR A 350 16.63 -17.44 -12.16
C TYR A 350 15.17 -17.89 -11.97
N VAL A 351 14.27 -16.90 -11.83
CA VAL A 351 12.84 -17.19 -11.71
C VAL A 351 12.34 -17.91 -12.97
N PRO A 352 11.53 -18.96 -12.84
CA PRO A 352 10.93 -19.61 -14.00
C PRO A 352 9.99 -18.64 -14.73
N LEU A 353 9.84 -18.79 -16.03
CA LEU A 353 8.79 -18.10 -16.77
C LEU A 353 7.42 -18.51 -16.24
N ASP A 354 6.47 -17.57 -16.21
CA ASP A 354 5.15 -17.77 -15.61
C ASP A 354 4.23 -18.68 -16.43
N ILE A 355 4.72 -19.89 -16.71
CA ILE A 355 4.03 -20.97 -17.41
C ILE A 355 3.73 -22.07 -16.38
N PRO A 356 2.50 -22.58 -16.29
CA PRO A 356 2.08 -23.53 -15.24
C PRO A 356 3.02 -24.70 -15.05
N GLN A 357 3.51 -25.32 -16.11
CA GLN A 357 4.38 -26.49 -16.05
C GLN A 357 5.79 -26.16 -15.53
N TYR A 358 6.30 -24.96 -15.84
CA TYR A 358 7.62 -24.50 -15.37
C TYR A 358 7.55 -24.11 -13.90
N VAL A 359 6.48 -23.42 -13.52
CA VAL A 359 6.20 -23.04 -12.15
C VAL A 359 5.99 -24.29 -11.27
N ALA A 360 5.22 -25.27 -11.75
CA ALA A 360 5.00 -26.53 -11.02
C ALA A 360 6.32 -27.26 -10.75
N ARG A 361 7.16 -27.44 -11.79
CA ARG A 361 8.49 -28.08 -11.67
C ARG A 361 9.39 -27.35 -10.65
N PHE A 362 9.41 -26.03 -10.70
CA PHE A 362 10.16 -25.21 -9.75
C PHE A 362 9.69 -25.44 -8.32
N LEU A 363 8.38 -25.35 -8.06
CA LEU A 363 7.81 -25.51 -6.72
C LEU A 363 7.93 -26.94 -6.20
N ASP A 364 7.81 -27.95 -7.07
CA ASP A 364 7.93 -29.36 -6.69
C ASP A 364 9.37 -29.74 -6.32
N HIS A 365 10.38 -29.07 -6.92
CA HIS A 365 11.78 -29.26 -6.54
C HIS A 365 12.11 -28.55 -5.23
N TRP A 366 11.84 -27.23 -5.16
CA TRP A 366 12.28 -26.40 -4.03
C TRP A 366 11.41 -26.56 -2.79
N LYS A 367 10.12 -26.86 -2.94
CA LYS A 367 9.14 -27.02 -1.85
C LYS A 367 9.32 -25.95 -0.77
N PRO A 368 9.19 -24.66 -1.13
CA PRO A 368 9.45 -23.59 -0.17
C PRO A 368 8.42 -23.59 0.96
N THR A 369 8.90 -23.32 2.17
CA THR A 369 8.07 -23.19 3.37
C THR A 369 7.26 -21.90 3.36
N ILE A 370 7.81 -20.83 2.76
CA ILE A 370 7.19 -19.52 2.58
C ILE A 370 7.73 -18.89 1.31
N ALA A 371 6.92 -18.07 0.63
CA ALA A 371 7.32 -17.31 -0.54
C ALA A 371 7.18 -15.81 -0.30
N ILE A 372 8.27 -15.08 -0.45
CA ILE A 372 8.37 -13.64 -0.24
C ILE A 372 8.60 -12.97 -1.60
N PHE A 373 7.62 -12.23 -2.08
CA PHE A 373 7.69 -11.43 -3.31
C PHE A 373 8.04 -9.98 -2.98
N THR A 374 8.72 -9.29 -3.90
CA THR A 374 9.19 -7.91 -3.67
C THR A 374 8.46 -6.92 -4.58
N GLU A 375 8.13 -5.75 -4.04
CA GLU A 375 7.55 -4.58 -4.72
C GLU A 375 6.22 -4.86 -5.45
N SER A 376 6.23 -4.99 -6.77
CA SER A 376 5.02 -5.16 -7.60
C SER A 376 5.12 -6.32 -8.58
N ASP A 377 6.11 -7.18 -8.43
CA ASP A 377 6.35 -8.28 -9.37
C ASP A 377 5.48 -9.48 -9.03
N ILE A 378 4.21 -9.40 -9.44
CA ILE A 378 3.16 -10.38 -9.15
C ILE A 378 2.83 -11.14 -10.41
N TRP A 379 3.23 -12.41 -10.47
CA TRP A 379 3.00 -13.33 -11.58
C TRP A 379 1.86 -14.29 -11.24
N PRO A 380 0.75 -14.30 -12.04
CA PRO A 380 -0.45 -15.04 -11.69
C PRO A 380 -0.23 -16.54 -11.45
N ASN A 381 0.51 -17.23 -12.31
CA ASN A 381 0.72 -18.67 -12.12
C ASN A 381 1.62 -18.98 -10.94
N LEU A 382 2.64 -18.14 -10.65
CA LEU A 382 3.49 -18.28 -9.46
C LEU A 382 2.65 -18.14 -8.18
N VAL A 383 1.80 -17.11 -8.10
CA VAL A 383 0.93 -16.87 -6.95
C VAL A 383 -0.08 -17.99 -6.75
N LEU A 384 -0.80 -18.37 -7.83
CA LEU A 384 -1.82 -19.41 -7.75
C LEU A 384 -1.21 -20.77 -7.39
N ALA A 385 -0.13 -21.17 -8.07
CA ALA A 385 0.49 -22.48 -7.83
C ALA A 385 1.13 -22.60 -6.46
N ALA A 386 1.66 -21.53 -5.89
CA ALA A 386 2.16 -21.51 -4.52
C ALA A 386 1.01 -21.60 -3.52
N ALA A 387 -0.08 -20.85 -3.72
CA ALA A 387 -1.26 -20.91 -2.87
C ALA A 387 -1.95 -22.31 -2.94
N ASP A 388 -2.03 -22.91 -4.13
CA ASP A 388 -2.57 -24.26 -4.32
C ASP A 388 -1.77 -25.34 -3.55
N ARG A 389 -0.50 -25.05 -3.19
CA ARG A 389 0.37 -25.88 -2.36
C ARG A 389 0.40 -25.48 -0.89
N ASN A 390 -0.50 -24.59 -0.47
CA ASN A 390 -0.55 -24.03 0.88
C ASN A 390 0.76 -23.34 1.32
N ILE A 391 1.54 -22.80 0.39
CA ILE A 391 2.74 -22.02 0.68
C ILE A 391 2.28 -20.60 1.05
N PRO A 392 2.54 -20.13 2.27
CA PRO A 392 2.22 -18.75 2.64
C PRO A 392 2.94 -17.74 1.75
N LEU A 393 2.18 -16.79 1.20
CA LEU A 393 2.68 -15.74 0.32
C LEU A 393 2.80 -14.42 1.10
N VAL A 394 3.95 -13.77 1.01
CA VAL A 394 4.17 -12.43 1.57
C VAL A 394 4.66 -11.50 0.47
N LEU A 395 4.07 -10.31 0.37
CA LEU A 395 4.57 -9.26 -0.51
C LEU A 395 5.26 -8.20 0.34
N VAL A 396 6.58 -8.07 0.21
CA VAL A 396 7.38 -7.10 0.96
C VAL A 396 7.71 -5.88 0.12
N ASN A 397 7.90 -4.73 0.79
CA ASN A 397 8.21 -3.47 0.13
C ASN A 397 7.21 -3.09 -0.98
N ALA A 398 5.94 -3.44 -0.80
CA ALA A 398 4.92 -3.30 -1.83
C ALA A 398 4.83 -1.87 -2.34
N ARG A 399 5.04 -1.71 -3.65
CA ARG A 399 5.03 -0.43 -4.37
C ARG A 399 4.20 -0.57 -5.64
N MET A 400 3.26 0.35 -5.83
CA MET A 400 2.45 0.40 -7.05
C MET A 400 2.34 1.82 -7.58
N SER A 401 2.56 1.99 -8.87
CA SER A 401 2.31 3.26 -9.53
C SER A 401 0.79 3.54 -9.62
N PRO A 402 0.35 4.81 -9.69
CA PRO A 402 -1.05 5.14 -9.90
C PRO A 402 -1.67 4.47 -11.15
N ARG A 403 -0.88 4.32 -12.21
CA ARG A 403 -1.30 3.63 -13.45
C ARG A 403 -1.54 2.14 -13.19
N SER A 404 -0.66 1.49 -12.42
CA SER A 404 -0.80 0.07 -12.04
C SER A 404 -2.01 -0.14 -11.15
N ILE A 405 -2.21 0.71 -10.13
CA ILE A 405 -3.40 0.67 -9.26
C ILE A 405 -4.69 0.79 -10.07
N ASN A 406 -4.75 1.75 -11.01
CA ASN A 406 -5.93 1.95 -11.85
C ASN A 406 -6.18 0.76 -12.79
N ARG A 407 -5.12 0.14 -13.32
CA ARG A 407 -5.22 -1.08 -14.13
C ARG A 407 -5.80 -2.25 -13.32
N TRP A 408 -5.27 -2.52 -12.12
CA TRP A 408 -5.78 -3.55 -11.24
C TRP A 408 -7.23 -3.31 -10.81
N ARG A 409 -7.61 -2.05 -10.54
CA ARG A 409 -8.98 -1.68 -10.23
C ARG A 409 -9.95 -1.93 -11.38
N ARG A 410 -9.54 -1.62 -12.62
CA ARG A 410 -10.34 -1.89 -13.82
C ARG A 410 -10.58 -3.38 -14.02
N PHE A 411 -9.62 -4.21 -13.65
CA PHE A 411 -9.67 -5.67 -13.75
C PHE A 411 -9.75 -6.33 -12.35
N ALA A 412 -10.61 -5.81 -11.47
CA ALA A 412 -10.73 -6.29 -10.09
C ALA A 412 -11.04 -7.80 -10.00
N ARG A 413 -11.85 -8.34 -10.93
CA ARG A 413 -12.14 -9.79 -11.03
C ARG A 413 -10.89 -10.64 -11.34
N PHE A 414 -9.84 -10.04 -11.89
CA PHE A 414 -8.54 -10.68 -12.12
C PHE A 414 -7.61 -10.47 -10.91
N GLY A 415 -7.61 -9.26 -10.33
CA GLY A 415 -6.72 -8.88 -9.23
C GLY A 415 -7.11 -9.49 -7.90
N ARG A 416 -8.39 -9.43 -7.51
CA ARG A 416 -8.86 -9.90 -6.20
C ARG A 416 -8.44 -11.35 -5.89
N PRO A 417 -8.62 -12.35 -6.78
CA PRO A 417 -8.18 -13.71 -6.52
C PRO A 417 -6.68 -13.84 -6.27
N LEU A 418 -5.85 -12.92 -6.78
CA LEU A 418 -4.39 -12.94 -6.57
C LEU A 418 -4.03 -12.28 -5.24
N PHE A 419 -4.50 -11.04 -5.00
CA PHE A 419 -4.13 -10.27 -3.80
C PHE A 419 -4.69 -10.88 -2.51
N SER A 420 -5.84 -11.55 -2.57
CA SER A 420 -6.45 -12.24 -1.42
C SER A 420 -5.68 -13.49 -0.96
N ARG A 421 -4.75 -13.99 -1.75
CA ARG A 421 -3.93 -15.15 -1.42
C ARG A 421 -2.67 -14.83 -0.61
N PHE A 422 -2.34 -13.55 -0.49
CA PHE A 422 -1.20 -13.14 0.33
C PHE A 422 -1.56 -13.19 1.81
N ALA A 423 -0.78 -13.93 2.60
CA ALA A 423 -0.91 -13.99 4.05
C ALA A 423 -0.60 -12.63 4.70
N ALA A 424 0.34 -11.87 4.11
CA ALA A 424 0.65 -10.51 4.50
C ALA A 424 1.18 -9.69 3.32
N ILE A 425 0.83 -8.39 3.27
CA ILE A 425 1.40 -7.43 2.33
C ILE A 425 1.92 -6.23 3.11
N LEU A 426 3.21 -5.94 2.95
CA LEU A 426 3.89 -4.83 3.60
C LEU A 426 4.08 -3.68 2.63
N ALA A 427 3.22 -2.68 2.75
CA ALA A 427 3.17 -1.52 1.85
C ALA A 427 4.16 -0.43 2.28
N GLN A 428 4.76 0.25 1.30
CA GLN A 428 5.70 1.35 1.57
C GLN A 428 5.04 2.55 2.24
N ASN A 429 3.76 2.82 1.97
CA ASN A 429 3.01 3.91 2.60
C ASN A 429 1.51 3.59 2.67
N GLU A 430 0.77 4.40 3.44
CA GLU A 430 -0.68 4.22 3.64
C GLU A 430 -1.50 4.28 2.35
N GLY A 431 -1.12 5.15 1.40
CA GLY A 431 -1.84 5.28 0.13
C GLY A 431 -1.80 3.99 -0.69
N ILE A 432 -0.63 3.36 -0.78
CA ILE A 432 -0.44 2.05 -1.41
C ILE A 432 -1.17 0.97 -0.60
N GLY A 433 -1.04 0.98 0.71
CA GLY A 433 -1.73 0.04 1.60
C GLY A 433 -3.24 0.05 1.40
N ARG A 434 -3.85 1.23 1.40
CA ARG A 434 -5.29 1.38 1.11
C ARG A 434 -5.68 0.89 -0.29
N ALA A 435 -4.84 1.17 -1.29
CA ALA A 435 -5.10 0.72 -2.64
C ALA A 435 -5.08 -0.82 -2.76
N ILE A 436 -4.13 -1.48 -2.11
CA ILE A 436 -3.98 -2.94 -2.10
C ILE A 436 -5.12 -3.61 -1.30
N LYS A 437 -5.52 -3.05 -0.16
CA LYS A 437 -6.72 -3.50 0.57
C LYS A 437 -7.96 -3.52 -0.32
N ARG A 438 -8.14 -2.50 -1.17
CA ARG A 438 -9.24 -2.44 -2.16
C ARG A 438 -9.18 -3.53 -3.24
N LEU A 439 -8.02 -4.15 -3.42
CA LEU A 439 -7.86 -5.33 -4.28
C LEU A 439 -8.13 -6.66 -3.56
N GLY A 440 -8.55 -6.61 -2.29
CA GLY A 440 -8.97 -7.78 -1.52
C GLY A 440 -7.86 -8.46 -0.72
N ALA A 441 -6.72 -7.80 -0.49
CA ALA A 441 -5.66 -8.33 0.37
C ALA A 441 -6.12 -8.34 1.84
N PRO A 442 -6.06 -9.51 2.55
CA PRO A 442 -6.62 -9.64 3.88
C PRO A 442 -5.80 -8.93 4.97
N ASN A 443 -4.49 -8.98 4.86
CA ASN A 443 -3.58 -8.42 5.86
C ASN A 443 -2.59 -7.46 5.18
N VAL A 444 -2.80 -6.15 5.33
CA VAL A 444 -1.92 -5.12 4.77
C VAL A 444 -1.38 -4.23 5.88
N ILE A 445 -0.07 -4.25 6.03
CA ILE A 445 0.70 -3.51 7.04
C ILE A 445 1.44 -2.37 6.33
N THR A 446 1.34 -1.14 6.82
CA THR A 446 2.20 -0.05 6.36
C THR A 446 3.56 -0.16 7.07
N ALA A 447 4.52 -0.74 6.37
CA ALA A 447 5.84 -1.01 6.94
C ALA A 447 6.84 0.14 6.70
N GLY A 448 6.76 0.81 5.56
CA GLY A 448 7.78 1.73 5.07
C GLY A 448 8.58 1.11 3.92
N ASN A 449 9.67 1.78 3.53
CA ASN A 449 10.52 1.32 2.43
C ASN A 449 11.78 0.65 2.97
N ILE A 450 11.93 -0.66 2.76
CA ILE A 450 13.07 -1.47 3.23
C ILE A 450 14.42 -0.89 2.72
N LYS A 451 14.44 -0.24 1.55
CA LYS A 451 15.66 0.39 1.01
C LYS A 451 16.23 1.47 1.95
N ILE A 452 15.38 2.07 2.78
CA ILE A 452 15.83 3.07 3.75
C ILE A 452 16.57 2.40 4.92
N ASP A 453 16.23 1.18 5.28
CA ASP A 453 16.88 0.43 6.34
C ASP A 453 18.17 -0.28 5.89
N SER A 454 18.47 -0.25 4.58
CA SER A 454 19.73 -0.82 4.06
C SER A 454 20.93 -0.18 4.75
N PRO A 455 22.00 -0.95 5.03
CA PRO A 455 23.22 -0.40 5.62
C PRO A 455 23.77 0.72 4.72
N PRO A 456 24.56 1.65 5.28
CA PRO A 456 25.23 2.67 4.48
C PRO A 456 26.16 1.99 3.45
N PRO A 457 26.49 2.66 2.34
CA PRO A 457 27.47 2.14 1.41
C PRO A 457 28.80 1.86 2.14
N PRO A 458 29.53 0.80 1.72
CA PRO A 458 30.77 0.41 2.39
C PRO A 458 31.80 1.55 2.34
N VAL A 459 32.56 1.67 3.41
CA VAL A 459 33.66 2.62 3.54
C VAL A 459 34.95 1.81 3.58
N ASP A 460 35.86 2.08 2.66
CA ASP A 460 37.23 1.52 2.72
C ASP A 460 38.06 2.40 3.64
N ALA A 461 38.37 1.89 4.82
CA ALA A 461 39.12 2.63 5.84
C ALA A 461 40.54 3.00 5.39
N ALA A 462 41.18 2.17 4.56
CA ALA A 462 42.54 2.46 4.06
C ALA A 462 42.47 3.57 2.99
N ALA A 463 41.52 3.49 2.06
CA ALA A 463 41.31 4.52 1.06
C ALA A 463 40.85 5.85 1.70
N GLU A 464 40.01 5.80 2.73
CA GLU A 464 39.59 6.99 3.49
C GLU A 464 40.79 7.66 4.16
N ALA A 465 41.65 6.91 4.84
CA ALA A 465 42.81 7.45 5.51
C ALA A 465 43.82 8.08 4.51
N ALA A 466 44.07 7.43 3.37
CA ALA A 466 44.94 7.96 2.33
C ALA A 466 44.41 9.27 1.74
N LEU A 467 43.11 9.28 1.39
CA LEU A 467 42.44 10.49 0.85
C LEU A 467 42.45 11.64 1.87
N ARG A 468 42.20 11.39 3.16
CA ARG A 468 42.25 12.41 4.20
C ARG A 468 43.66 12.98 4.36
N ALA A 469 44.69 12.13 4.28
CA ALA A 469 46.09 12.58 4.32
C ALA A 469 46.45 13.46 3.12
N ALA A 470 46.04 13.09 1.91
CA ALA A 470 46.30 13.86 0.70
C ALA A 470 45.53 15.18 0.65
N ILE A 471 44.28 15.19 1.12
CA ILE A 471 43.42 16.39 1.16
C ILE A 471 43.86 17.34 2.26
N GLY A 472 44.36 16.83 3.39
CA GLY A 472 44.76 17.63 4.53
C GLY A 472 43.61 18.40 5.16
N GLN A 473 43.80 19.72 5.32
CA GLN A 473 42.80 20.62 5.92
C GLN A 473 41.89 21.32 4.87
N ARG A 474 42.00 20.94 3.61
CA ARG A 474 41.22 21.55 2.55
C ARG A 474 39.71 21.32 2.76
N PRO A 475 38.87 22.34 2.62
CA PRO A 475 37.43 22.16 2.59
C PRO A 475 37.01 21.31 1.40
N VAL A 476 36.04 20.40 1.62
CA VAL A 476 35.56 19.49 0.57
C VAL A 476 34.07 19.67 0.35
N PHE A 477 33.68 19.84 -0.91
CA PHE A 477 32.30 19.74 -1.39
C PHE A 477 32.16 18.50 -2.25
N LEU A 478 31.14 17.69 -2.02
CA LEU A 478 30.85 16.46 -2.77
C LEU A 478 29.63 16.63 -3.67
N ALA A 479 29.76 16.28 -4.95
CA ALA A 479 28.63 16.10 -5.87
C ALA A 479 28.52 14.60 -6.21
N ALA A 480 27.56 13.93 -5.59
CA ALA A 480 27.44 12.48 -5.59
C ALA A 480 26.45 11.97 -6.65
N SER A 481 26.85 10.97 -7.42
CA SER A 481 26.01 10.31 -8.45
C SER A 481 25.46 11.28 -9.51
N THR A 482 26.32 12.12 -10.05
CA THR A 482 25.94 13.16 -11.03
C THR A 482 25.58 12.59 -12.41
N HIS A 483 24.70 13.27 -13.10
CA HIS A 483 24.25 12.96 -14.46
C HIS A 483 24.66 14.04 -15.47
N PRO A 484 24.66 13.74 -16.78
CA PRO A 484 24.93 14.74 -17.81
C PRO A 484 24.04 15.99 -17.65
N GLY A 485 24.66 17.17 -17.68
CA GLY A 485 23.99 18.45 -17.50
C GLY A 485 24.08 19.03 -16.08
N GLU A 486 24.38 18.21 -15.06
CA GLU A 486 24.62 18.70 -13.69
C GLU A 486 26.05 19.20 -13.51
N ASP A 487 26.99 18.56 -14.18
CA ASP A 487 28.42 18.77 -14.02
C ASP A 487 28.86 20.23 -14.31
N THR A 488 28.26 20.86 -15.32
CA THR A 488 28.51 22.27 -15.66
C THR A 488 27.98 23.23 -14.60
N VAL A 489 26.82 22.92 -14.01
CA VAL A 489 26.24 23.69 -12.90
C VAL A 489 27.14 23.58 -11.65
N ILE A 490 27.65 22.37 -11.38
CA ILE A 490 28.58 22.12 -10.26
C ILE A 490 29.91 22.84 -10.46
N ALA A 491 30.47 22.83 -11.69
CA ALA A 491 31.70 23.53 -12.01
C ALA A 491 31.56 25.05 -11.88
N ALA A 492 30.42 25.61 -12.33
CA ALA A 492 30.10 27.03 -12.12
C ALA A 492 29.97 27.35 -10.63
N ALA A 493 29.30 26.48 -9.85
CA ALA A 493 29.21 26.65 -8.40
C ALA A 493 30.59 26.60 -7.73
N HIS A 494 31.47 25.66 -8.13
CA HIS A 494 32.86 25.61 -7.65
C HIS A 494 33.59 26.94 -7.91
N SER A 495 33.47 27.49 -9.13
CA SER A 495 34.10 28.75 -9.49
C SER A 495 33.60 29.96 -8.68
N LEU A 496 32.38 29.89 -8.17
CA LEU A 496 31.84 30.91 -7.23
C LEU A 496 32.38 30.66 -5.81
N MET A 497 32.27 29.40 -5.31
CA MET A 497 32.64 29.04 -3.95
C MET A 497 34.14 29.25 -3.63
N ARG A 498 35.05 28.99 -4.59
CA ARG A 498 36.50 29.15 -4.38
C ARG A 498 36.93 30.58 -4.10
N ARG A 499 36.05 31.59 -4.35
CA ARG A 499 36.30 32.99 -4.00
C ARG A 499 36.20 33.25 -2.51
N ASP A 500 35.30 32.50 -1.83
CA ASP A 500 34.99 32.64 -0.41
C ASP A 500 35.58 31.52 0.44
N ILE A 501 35.91 30.36 -0.17
CA ILE A 501 36.44 29.16 0.51
C ILE A 501 37.81 28.85 -0.08
N GLU A 502 38.88 29.28 0.65
CA GLU A 502 40.26 29.05 0.23
C GLU A 502 40.59 27.54 0.18
N GLY A 503 41.29 27.13 -0.86
CA GLY A 503 41.74 25.74 -1.03
C GLY A 503 40.60 24.71 -1.25
N LEU A 504 39.39 25.16 -1.60
CA LEU A 504 38.22 24.27 -1.83
C LEU A 504 38.55 23.17 -2.85
N LEU A 505 38.29 21.93 -2.45
CA LEU A 505 38.26 20.76 -3.32
C LEU A 505 36.83 20.35 -3.60
N THR A 506 36.43 20.29 -4.87
CA THR A 506 35.15 19.69 -5.25
C THR A 506 35.37 18.25 -5.77
N ILE A 507 34.71 17.29 -5.14
CA ILE A 507 34.72 15.89 -5.59
C ILE A 507 33.44 15.64 -6.38
N ILE A 508 33.57 15.16 -7.62
CA ILE A 508 32.44 14.76 -8.48
C ILE A 508 32.49 13.24 -8.64
N VAL A 509 31.43 12.55 -8.19
CA VAL A 509 31.26 11.11 -8.40
C VAL A 509 30.19 10.92 -9.47
N PRO A 510 30.56 10.66 -10.74
CA PRO A 510 29.57 10.45 -11.79
C PRO A 510 28.82 9.13 -11.58
N ARG A 511 27.50 9.13 -11.88
CA ARG A 511 26.68 7.91 -11.79
C ARG A 511 27.20 6.79 -12.70
N HIS A 512 27.83 7.16 -13.79
CA HIS A 512 28.43 6.29 -14.80
C HIS A 512 29.92 6.61 -14.90
N PRO A 513 30.80 5.76 -14.33
CA PRO A 513 32.26 6.00 -14.27
C PRO A 513 32.92 6.24 -15.62
N GLU A 514 32.40 5.60 -16.68
CA GLU A 514 32.87 5.77 -18.08
C GLU A 514 32.80 7.22 -18.59
N ARG A 515 32.09 8.10 -17.89
CA ARG A 515 32.04 9.55 -18.21
C ARG A 515 33.26 10.32 -17.72
N GLY A 516 34.07 9.72 -16.86
CA GLY A 516 35.17 10.40 -16.15
C GLY A 516 36.09 11.18 -17.07
N GLU A 517 36.62 10.54 -18.11
CA GLU A 517 37.54 11.18 -19.07
C GLU A 517 36.91 12.34 -19.85
N GLY A 518 35.69 12.15 -20.34
CA GLY A 518 34.96 13.21 -21.05
C GLY A 518 34.65 14.40 -20.13
N LEU A 519 34.34 14.11 -18.86
CA LEU A 519 34.09 15.13 -17.86
C LEU A 519 35.36 15.92 -17.51
N ALA A 520 36.50 15.22 -17.31
CA ALA A 520 37.77 15.88 -17.05
C ALA A 520 38.20 16.79 -18.19
N ALA A 521 38.05 16.35 -19.44
CA ALA A 521 38.35 17.15 -20.62
C ALA A 521 37.44 18.41 -20.71
N SER A 522 36.13 18.22 -20.50
CA SER A 522 35.16 19.33 -20.53
C SER A 522 35.44 20.38 -19.47
N LEU A 523 35.68 19.98 -18.23
CA LEU A 523 35.94 20.90 -17.12
C LEU A 523 37.33 21.54 -17.20
N GLY A 524 38.34 20.78 -17.70
CA GLY A 524 39.66 21.31 -18.02
C GLY A 524 39.61 22.41 -19.09
N GLY A 525 38.74 22.27 -20.10
CA GLY A 525 38.46 23.29 -21.11
C GLY A 525 37.88 24.59 -20.53
N LEU A 526 37.29 24.56 -19.34
CA LEU A 526 36.83 25.72 -18.57
C LEU A 526 37.92 26.36 -17.70
N GLY A 527 39.17 25.86 -17.78
CA GLY A 527 40.31 26.34 -17.00
C GLY A 527 40.38 25.81 -15.57
N LEU A 528 39.65 24.74 -15.24
CA LEU A 528 39.69 24.11 -13.92
C LEU A 528 40.75 23.00 -13.88
N LYS A 529 41.53 22.91 -12.81
CA LYS A 529 42.50 21.86 -12.60
C LYS A 529 41.79 20.57 -12.16
N THR A 530 41.61 19.66 -13.12
CA THR A 530 40.92 18.38 -12.92
C THR A 530 41.86 17.22 -12.74
N GLN A 531 41.44 16.20 -11.97
CA GLN A 531 42.18 14.95 -11.79
C GLN A 531 41.21 13.77 -11.69
N LEU A 532 41.57 12.63 -12.30
CA LEU A 532 40.79 11.39 -12.29
C LEU A 532 41.28 10.44 -11.22
N ARG A 533 40.35 9.87 -10.45
CA ARG A 533 40.62 8.83 -9.43
C ARG A 533 41.28 7.60 -10.03
N SER A 534 40.79 7.17 -11.20
CA SER A 534 41.32 6.00 -11.90
C SER A 534 42.78 6.14 -12.35
N ARG A 535 43.29 7.37 -12.52
CA ARG A 535 44.68 7.66 -12.93
C ARG A 535 45.58 8.02 -11.77
N SER A 536 45.04 8.67 -10.74
CA SER A 536 45.75 9.10 -9.54
C SER A 536 44.87 8.89 -8.33
N PRO A 537 45.19 7.94 -7.45
CA PRO A 537 44.38 7.58 -6.28
C PRO A 537 44.11 8.73 -5.33
N ASP A 538 45.04 9.71 -5.27
CA ASP A 538 44.96 10.81 -4.35
C ASP A 538 45.01 12.16 -5.07
N PRO A 539 44.20 13.16 -4.66
CA PRO A 539 44.21 14.48 -5.27
C PRO A 539 45.49 15.24 -4.93
N SER A 540 46.09 15.90 -5.93
CA SER A 540 47.25 16.78 -5.68
C SER A 540 46.79 18.08 -4.99
N PRO A 541 47.75 18.81 -4.34
CA PRO A 541 47.41 20.09 -3.70
C PRO A 541 46.79 21.14 -4.66
N GLU A 542 47.10 21.04 -5.94
CA GLU A 542 46.60 21.94 -6.97
C GLU A 542 45.26 21.53 -7.58
N THR A 543 44.78 20.31 -7.31
CA THR A 543 43.54 19.81 -7.86
C THR A 543 42.36 20.62 -7.32
N GLU A 544 41.58 21.20 -8.22
CA GLU A 544 40.35 21.94 -7.91
C GLU A 544 39.11 21.02 -7.95
N ILE A 545 39.06 20.17 -8.99
CA ILE A 545 37.99 19.17 -9.16
C ILE A 545 38.58 17.77 -9.27
N TYR A 546 38.20 16.93 -8.32
CA TYR A 546 38.57 15.52 -8.29
C TYR A 546 37.43 14.66 -8.77
N ILE A 547 37.61 13.97 -9.89
CA ILE A 547 36.56 13.16 -10.50
C ILE A 547 36.77 11.71 -10.09
N ALA A 548 35.86 11.20 -9.26
CA ALA A 548 35.88 9.85 -8.75
C ALA A 548 35.15 8.89 -9.72
N ASP A 549 35.85 8.52 -10.76
CA ASP A 549 35.40 7.64 -11.84
C ASP A 549 35.61 6.14 -11.54
N THR A 550 35.43 5.75 -10.28
CA THR A 550 35.58 4.39 -9.79
C THR A 550 34.24 3.86 -9.23
N ILE A 551 34.13 2.53 -9.08
CA ILE A 551 32.91 1.87 -8.55
C ILE A 551 33.16 1.39 -7.12
N GLY A 552 32.14 1.59 -6.24
CA GLY A 552 32.15 1.02 -4.88
C GLY A 552 32.69 1.94 -3.81
N GLU A 553 33.25 3.11 -4.14
CA GLU A 553 33.89 4.03 -3.21
C GLU A 553 32.99 5.18 -2.71
N LEU A 554 31.71 5.23 -3.12
CA LEU A 554 30.82 6.35 -2.78
C LEU A 554 30.68 6.57 -1.27
N GLY A 555 30.69 5.50 -0.48
CA GLY A 555 30.69 5.57 0.99
C GLY A 555 31.89 6.35 1.53
N THR A 556 33.08 6.05 1.02
CA THR A 556 34.33 6.74 1.39
C THR A 556 34.25 8.25 1.09
N PHE A 557 33.68 8.65 -0.05
CA PHE A 557 33.54 10.08 -0.39
C PHE A 557 32.54 10.80 0.50
N TYR A 558 31.44 10.14 0.92
CA TYR A 558 30.50 10.73 1.87
C TYR A 558 31.14 10.93 3.27
N THR A 559 32.04 10.07 3.71
CA THR A 559 32.72 10.27 5.01
C THR A 559 33.73 11.45 4.96
N ILE A 560 34.33 11.69 3.81
CA ILE A 560 35.31 12.78 3.60
C ILE A 560 34.59 14.14 3.57
N SER A 561 33.46 14.26 2.88
CA SER A 561 32.73 15.51 2.74
C SER A 561 31.56 15.64 3.71
N LYS A 562 31.54 16.76 4.44
CA LYS A 562 30.41 17.10 5.33
C LYS A 562 29.22 17.72 4.60
N ILE A 563 29.34 18.09 3.34
CA ILE A 563 28.33 18.73 2.52
C ILE A 563 28.27 18.01 1.18
N ALA A 564 27.11 17.49 0.81
CA ALA A 564 26.94 16.72 -0.40
C ALA A 564 25.71 17.16 -1.21
N LEU A 565 25.88 17.42 -2.51
CA LEU A 565 24.80 17.50 -3.49
C LEU A 565 24.51 16.08 -4.00
N VAL A 566 23.26 15.64 -3.85
CA VAL A 566 22.81 14.35 -4.39
C VAL A 566 22.30 14.56 -5.83
N GLY A 567 23.00 13.98 -6.78
CA GLY A 567 22.77 14.19 -8.22
C GLY A 567 21.53 13.50 -8.79
N GLY A 568 21.31 13.67 -10.09
CA GLY A 568 20.07 13.30 -10.79
C GLY A 568 18.89 14.14 -10.34
N SER A 569 19.14 15.23 -9.64
CA SER A 569 18.15 16.08 -9.00
C SER A 569 18.05 17.48 -9.58
N LEU A 570 19.10 18.00 -10.22
CA LEU A 570 19.06 19.28 -10.95
C LEU A 570 18.45 19.14 -12.36
N ILE A 571 18.33 17.93 -12.86
CA ILE A 571 17.72 17.58 -14.14
C ILE A 571 16.52 16.66 -13.94
N GLU A 572 15.64 16.51 -14.95
CA GLU A 572 14.43 15.66 -14.87
C GLU A 572 14.73 14.15 -14.81
N HIS A 573 15.63 13.73 -13.92
CA HIS A 573 15.97 12.33 -13.69
C HIS A 573 15.26 11.74 -12.47
N GLY A 574 14.92 12.55 -11.47
CA GLY A 574 14.13 12.14 -10.29
C GLY A 574 14.92 11.98 -9.00
N GLY A 575 16.19 12.36 -8.95
CA GLY A 575 17.06 12.34 -7.78
C GLY A 575 17.57 10.94 -7.40
N GLN A 576 18.79 10.88 -6.89
CA GLN A 576 19.40 9.68 -6.32
C GLN A 576 19.08 9.55 -4.83
N ASN A 577 19.55 8.47 -4.17
CA ASN A 577 19.23 8.14 -2.78
C ASN A 577 19.87 9.12 -1.78
N PRO A 578 19.11 9.96 -1.07
CA PRO A 578 19.69 10.90 -0.09
C PRO A 578 20.07 10.21 1.24
N ILE A 579 19.51 9.01 1.51
CA ILE A 579 19.68 8.31 2.79
C ILE A 579 21.14 7.88 3.01
N GLU A 580 21.86 7.59 1.93
CA GLU A 580 23.29 7.21 1.98
C GLU A 580 24.14 8.38 2.52
N ALA A 581 23.91 9.58 2.01
CA ALA A 581 24.57 10.80 2.47
C ALA A 581 24.25 11.11 3.94
N VAL A 582 22.96 11.02 4.31
CA VAL A 582 22.48 11.25 5.69
C VAL A 582 23.13 10.27 6.67
N ARG A 583 23.17 8.98 6.35
CA ARG A 583 23.75 7.94 7.21
C ARG A 583 25.25 8.12 7.46
N LEU A 584 25.94 8.75 6.53
CA LEU A 584 27.37 9.05 6.63
C LEU A 584 27.65 10.49 7.09
N GLY A 585 26.62 11.19 7.59
CA GLY A 585 26.73 12.46 8.28
C GLY A 585 26.91 13.68 7.39
N SER A 586 26.60 13.59 6.08
CA SER A 586 26.65 14.72 5.17
C SER A 586 25.40 15.58 5.27
N CYS A 587 25.54 16.90 5.22
CA CYS A 587 24.47 17.85 4.94
C CYS A 587 24.03 17.71 3.48
N VAL A 588 22.74 17.48 3.23
CA VAL A 588 22.23 17.11 1.91
C VAL A 588 21.68 18.32 1.16
N LEU A 589 22.27 18.62 0.00
CA LEU A 589 21.69 19.48 -1.02
C LEU A 589 21.09 18.64 -2.13
N THR A 590 20.00 19.12 -2.74
CA THR A 590 19.32 18.43 -3.84
C THR A 590 18.66 19.42 -4.79
N GLY A 591 18.55 19.06 -6.06
CA GLY A 591 17.72 19.80 -7.01
C GLY A 591 16.22 19.56 -6.81
N PRO A 592 15.35 20.19 -7.63
CA PRO A 592 13.90 20.11 -7.50
C PRO A 592 13.31 18.76 -7.96
N TYR A 593 14.06 17.97 -8.71
CA TYR A 593 13.58 16.70 -9.25
C TYR A 593 13.91 15.54 -8.31
N THR A 594 12.98 15.20 -7.41
CA THR A 594 13.20 14.22 -6.32
C THR A 594 12.20 13.06 -6.31
N HIS A 595 11.49 12.83 -7.42
CA HIS A 595 10.34 11.92 -7.45
C HIS A 595 10.69 10.44 -7.27
N ASN A 596 11.94 9.99 -7.52
CA ASN A 596 12.37 8.61 -7.27
C ASN A 596 12.43 8.26 -5.78
N PHE A 597 12.72 9.27 -4.91
CA PHE A 597 12.81 9.14 -3.46
C PHE A 597 11.89 10.14 -2.74
N LYS A 598 10.71 10.38 -3.31
CA LYS A 598 9.77 11.43 -2.90
C LYS A 598 9.47 11.45 -1.39
N ASP A 599 9.26 10.28 -0.78
CA ASP A 599 8.89 10.20 0.64
C ASP A 599 10.10 10.53 1.53
N ALA A 600 11.33 10.12 1.13
CA ALA A 600 12.56 10.45 1.82
C ALA A 600 12.85 11.96 1.77
N TYR A 601 12.83 12.56 0.58
CA TYR A 601 13.06 14.00 0.44
C TYR A 601 11.99 14.83 1.14
N ARG A 602 10.71 14.45 1.06
CA ARG A 602 9.64 15.13 1.80
C ARG A 602 9.89 15.13 3.31
N SER A 603 10.32 13.99 3.87
CA SER A 603 10.64 13.90 5.29
C SER A 603 11.86 14.76 5.65
N LEU A 604 12.92 14.72 4.83
CA LEU A 604 14.11 15.54 5.02
C LEU A 604 13.78 17.03 4.99
N PHE A 605 13.00 17.52 4.02
CA PHE A 605 12.58 18.93 3.95
C PHE A 605 11.73 19.34 5.16
N ARG A 606 10.79 18.50 5.58
CA ARG A 606 9.93 18.78 6.75
C ARG A 606 10.73 18.92 8.03
N GLU A 607 11.76 18.13 8.22
CA GLU A 607 12.63 18.13 9.41
C GLU A 607 13.83 19.09 9.29
N GLY A 608 13.98 19.80 8.17
CA GLY A 608 15.12 20.69 7.93
C GLY A 608 16.43 19.94 7.66
N GLY A 609 16.37 18.68 7.22
CA GLY A 609 17.53 17.80 6.98
C GLY A 609 18.06 17.83 5.54
N ALA A 610 17.45 18.59 4.64
CA ALA A 610 17.92 18.82 3.27
C ALA A 610 17.58 20.22 2.79
N ILE A 611 18.33 20.73 1.81
CA ILE A 611 18.12 22.03 1.17
C ILE A 611 17.91 21.81 -0.34
N GLU A 612 16.84 22.39 -0.90
CA GLU A 612 16.62 22.42 -2.35
C GLU A 612 17.43 23.56 -2.97
N VAL A 613 18.16 23.27 -4.04
CA VAL A 613 18.98 24.21 -4.82
C VAL A 613 18.61 24.10 -6.30
N ARG A 614 18.64 25.23 -7.04
CA ARG A 614 18.19 25.26 -8.42
C ARG A 614 19.23 25.79 -9.42
N SER A 615 20.29 26.39 -8.92
CA SER A 615 21.33 27.03 -9.74
C SER A 615 22.72 26.89 -9.10
N SER A 616 23.76 27.24 -9.85
CA SER A 616 25.12 27.34 -9.35
C SER A 616 25.25 28.35 -8.19
N ASP A 617 24.51 29.45 -8.25
CA ASP A 617 24.49 30.51 -7.20
C ASP A 617 23.84 29.98 -5.92
N ASP A 618 22.74 29.20 -6.04
CA ASP A 618 22.10 28.59 -4.88
C ASP A 618 23.06 27.58 -4.20
N ILE A 619 23.71 26.72 -5.00
CA ILE A 619 24.69 25.76 -4.48
C ILE A 619 25.81 26.51 -3.75
N ALA A 620 26.42 27.51 -4.41
CA ALA A 620 27.52 28.26 -3.84
C ALA A 620 27.11 28.95 -2.52
N ARG A 621 25.98 29.63 -2.50
CA ARG A 621 25.47 30.32 -1.31
C ARG A 621 25.27 29.38 -0.14
N HIS A 622 24.61 28.21 -0.38
CA HIS A 622 24.31 27.27 0.68
C HIS A 622 25.54 26.49 1.16
N VAL A 623 26.47 26.12 0.28
CA VAL A 623 27.71 25.46 0.65
C VAL A 623 28.61 26.40 1.45
N THR A 624 28.80 27.65 1.01
CA THR A 624 29.57 28.68 1.73
C THR A 624 28.98 28.93 3.12
N LYS A 625 27.64 29.05 3.22
CA LYS A 625 26.97 29.20 4.50
C LYS A 625 27.19 28.02 5.44
N LEU A 626 26.97 26.78 4.96
CA LEU A 626 27.14 25.57 5.78
C LEU A 626 28.60 25.32 6.16
N HIS A 627 29.55 25.79 5.35
CA HIS A 627 30.97 25.74 5.67
C HIS A 627 31.33 26.73 6.78
N ALA A 628 30.84 27.96 6.73
CA ALA A 628 31.11 29.01 7.70
C ALA A 628 30.35 28.86 9.02
N ASP A 629 29.08 28.37 8.96
CA ASP A 629 28.18 28.25 10.10
C ASP A 629 28.05 26.78 10.53
N LYS A 630 28.91 26.38 11.46
CA LYS A 630 28.91 25.03 12.02
C LYS A 630 27.60 24.66 12.71
N LEU A 631 26.94 25.65 13.35
CA LEU A 631 25.66 25.41 14.04
C LEU A 631 24.55 25.11 13.04
N ALA A 632 24.49 25.84 11.91
CA ALA A 632 23.53 25.57 10.83
C ALA A 632 23.73 24.15 10.24
N ALA A 633 24.99 23.75 10.03
CA ALA A 633 25.31 22.41 9.54
C ALA A 633 24.92 21.31 10.55
N ASP A 634 25.16 21.51 11.85
CA ASP A 634 24.78 20.56 12.90
C ASP A 634 23.26 20.45 13.04
N ASN A 635 22.53 21.56 13.00
CA ASN A 635 21.07 21.58 13.02
C ASN A 635 20.48 20.81 11.83
N MET A 636 21.08 20.96 10.65
CA MET A 636 20.65 20.24 9.45
C MET A 636 20.87 18.72 9.59
N ARG A 637 22.00 18.27 10.16
CA ARG A 637 22.25 16.86 10.46
C ARG A 637 21.25 16.29 11.47
N VAL A 638 20.98 17.02 12.54
CA VAL A 638 19.95 16.65 13.52
C VAL A 638 18.56 16.51 12.86
N GLY A 639 18.21 17.43 11.96
CA GLY A 639 16.98 17.34 11.16
C GLY A 639 16.97 16.09 10.26
N ALA A 640 18.10 15.80 9.61
CA ALA A 640 18.25 14.62 8.78
C ALA A 640 18.13 13.31 9.58
N ASP A 641 18.69 13.24 10.78
CA ASP A 641 18.59 12.09 11.69
C ASP A 641 17.13 11.88 12.15
N ARG A 642 16.40 12.96 12.48
CA ARG A 642 14.96 12.85 12.81
C ARG A 642 14.16 12.30 11.62
N ALA A 643 14.42 12.81 10.42
CA ALA A 643 13.78 12.31 9.21
C ALA A 643 14.08 10.82 8.99
N LEU A 644 15.34 10.41 9.13
CA LEU A 644 15.76 9.01 8.98
C LEU A 644 15.06 8.10 9.99
N LYS A 645 15.02 8.48 11.28
CA LYS A 645 14.33 7.72 12.33
C LYS A 645 12.84 7.55 12.01
N SER A 646 12.18 8.58 11.47
CA SER A 646 10.75 8.50 11.10
C SER A 646 10.47 7.57 9.92
N LEU A 647 11.45 7.34 9.06
CA LEU A 647 11.37 6.53 7.85
C LEU A 647 11.86 5.09 8.06
N SER A 648 12.68 4.86 9.07
CA SER A 648 13.29 3.55 9.38
C SER A 648 12.31 2.60 10.09
N GLY A 649 12.69 1.30 10.16
CA GLY A 649 11.93 0.25 10.83
C GLY A 649 11.07 -0.61 9.90
N ALA A 650 11.16 -0.42 8.58
CA ALA A 650 10.48 -1.25 7.60
C ALA A 650 10.99 -2.70 7.62
N LEU A 651 12.30 -2.89 7.81
CA LEU A 651 12.93 -4.21 7.90
C LEU A 651 12.44 -4.97 9.13
N GLU A 652 12.42 -4.35 10.31
CA GLU A 652 11.94 -4.99 11.55
C GLU A 652 10.45 -5.35 11.47
N LYS A 653 9.62 -4.45 10.94
CA LYS A 653 8.19 -4.76 10.69
C LYS A 653 8.03 -5.91 9.70
N THR A 654 8.93 -6.01 8.71
CA THR A 654 8.92 -7.11 7.74
C THR A 654 9.28 -8.42 8.40
N LEU A 655 10.33 -8.46 9.21
CA LEU A 655 10.72 -9.62 9.98
C LEU A 655 9.61 -10.07 10.94
N GLY A 656 9.01 -9.13 11.67
CA GLY A 656 7.90 -9.40 12.58
C GLY A 656 6.65 -9.98 11.90
N ALA A 657 6.44 -9.68 10.61
CA ALA A 657 5.34 -10.27 9.84
C ALA A 657 5.68 -11.64 9.23
N VAL A 658 6.95 -11.89 8.90
CA VAL A 658 7.41 -13.14 8.25
C VAL A 658 7.67 -14.23 9.28
N GLN A 659 8.26 -13.91 10.43
CA GLN A 659 8.70 -14.87 11.43
C GLN A 659 7.58 -15.77 11.98
N PRO A 660 6.38 -15.25 12.35
CA PRO A 660 5.27 -16.10 12.79
C PRO A 660 4.77 -17.08 11.73
N LEU A 661 4.90 -16.73 10.44
CA LEU A 661 4.51 -17.58 9.33
C LEU A 661 5.50 -18.74 9.12
N LEU A 662 6.79 -18.51 9.40
CA LEU A 662 7.82 -19.55 9.39
C LEU A 662 7.66 -20.53 10.55
N GLU A 663 7.32 -20.03 11.74
CA GLU A 663 7.14 -20.85 12.94
C GLU A 663 5.92 -21.78 12.84
N LYS A 664 4.81 -21.30 12.27
CA LYS A 664 3.60 -22.13 12.04
C LYS A 664 3.81 -23.33 11.11
N GLN A 665 4.84 -23.31 10.30
CA GLN A 665 5.17 -24.40 9.36
C GLN A 665 6.19 -25.40 9.95
N LYS A 666 6.54 -25.26 11.24
CA LYS A 666 7.44 -26.19 11.95
C LYS A 666 6.73 -27.42 12.52
N VAL A 667 5.38 -27.48 12.42
CA VAL A 667 4.53 -28.58 12.96
C VAL A 667 4.28 -29.67 11.93
#